data_a81654c8e733f3a5379b94f4810dce58
#
_entry.id   a81654c8e733f3a5379b94f4810dce58
#
_cell.length_a   1.000
_cell.length_b   1.000
_cell.length_c   1.000
_cell.angle_alpha   90.00
_cell.angle_beta   90.00
_cell.angle_gamma   90.00
#
_symmetry.space_group_name_H-M   'P 1'
#
loop_
_entity.id
_entity.type
_entity.pdbx_description
1 polymer ?
#
loop_
_entity_poly.entity_id
_entity_poly.type
_entity_poly.pdbx_seq_one_letter_code
_entity_poly.pdbx_strand_id
1 'polypeptide(L)'
;MIGTLEWTLLDGEHALLVKGDMRRARERFDHAYEQAEQRGEADALARAALGLGGMWVHEHRTAAAAATVRVRQRDALARLDAGSPLALRLRIRLAAEDDYRTGGQDAIMALVSEARAAGDPVALAEALGLAHHCVLGPDDGPRRMELARELVGVASRTGRRSDLLIGLLWRAVDLLMEADPHAERALGELRGTLDGEGQQAIESVAGAIEVMLSTRGGRFEHAEERAAACYERGLAAGDPEAPGRYVRQLAALRWYQGRIGELVPLLTDLLNSPVLPAMDDSPYAGLAVAAAVAGDRRLAECMLARLRRGVLADGPRTSTWLVSMYAIVEAADLLGDAELAARAAALLAPYAALPVMTSPGIVCLGSARHSLGVAAITTGDPGLAVAHLRRAVHENLALGHWPAVALSRARLGQALALRDGPRDEGARRQLALAAQEAQTLGMHVPAHVAERVTCRRAGPRWRVELGARTAFVDHCVGMLHLAALLASPGREIPAADLAAGSPDPVPAPAPVRRVLDGPAGLAYRNRLAQLDTEIAELEAAHQPRRAQERRAERDWLLAELASATGLASATGLTSATGVGGPPRTSGGSEERARTAVGKAIRRAVDRIAIADPVIGGELRATVRTGLRCSYDPD
;
A
#
# COMPACT_ATOMS: atom_id res chain seq x y z
N MET A 1 -38.27 -14.77 -44.47
CA MET A 1 -37.76 -13.48 -43.94
C MET A 1 -37.69 -13.60 -42.44
N ILE A 2 -36.52 -13.42 -41.85
CA ILE A 2 -36.34 -13.36 -40.40
C ILE A 2 -37.13 -12.17 -39.90
N GLY A 3 -37.99 -12.32 -38.88
CA GLY A 3 -38.74 -11.22 -38.29
C GLY A 3 -37.80 -10.16 -37.69
N THR A 4 -38.26 -8.90 -37.58
CA THR A 4 -37.45 -7.77 -37.10
C THR A 4 -36.86 -8.03 -35.70
N LEU A 5 -37.62 -8.69 -34.80
CA LEU A 5 -37.16 -9.04 -33.46
C LEU A 5 -36.05 -10.10 -33.47
N GLU A 6 -36.26 -11.19 -34.23
CA GLU A 6 -35.24 -12.25 -34.32
C GLU A 6 -33.93 -11.73 -34.94
N TRP A 7 -34.01 -10.84 -35.91
CA TRP A 7 -32.82 -10.21 -36.49
C TRP A 7 -32.09 -9.33 -35.42
N THR A 8 -32.83 -8.58 -34.59
CA THR A 8 -32.26 -7.74 -33.53
C THR A 8 -31.56 -8.59 -32.47
N LEU A 9 -32.16 -9.75 -32.10
CA LEU A 9 -31.53 -10.70 -31.17
C LEU A 9 -30.24 -11.27 -31.74
N LEU A 10 -30.27 -11.75 -32.99
CA LEU A 10 -29.10 -12.32 -33.67
C LEU A 10 -27.97 -11.30 -33.84
N ASP A 11 -28.29 -10.04 -34.15
CA ASP A 11 -27.29 -8.94 -34.22
C ASP A 11 -26.68 -8.64 -32.87
N GLY A 12 -27.49 -8.66 -31.80
CA GLY A 12 -27.01 -8.54 -30.41
C GLY A 12 -26.09 -9.68 -29.97
N GLU A 13 -26.49 -10.94 -30.27
CA GLU A 13 -25.68 -12.13 -30.01
C GLU A 13 -24.37 -12.11 -30.81
N HIS A 14 -24.41 -11.72 -32.08
CA HIS A 14 -23.21 -11.56 -32.89
C HIS A 14 -22.27 -10.47 -32.32
N ALA A 15 -22.82 -9.32 -31.96
CA ALA A 15 -22.04 -8.23 -31.33
C ALA A 15 -21.36 -8.69 -30.04
N LEU A 16 -22.06 -9.41 -29.18
CA LEU A 16 -21.53 -9.86 -27.88
C LEU A 16 -20.54 -11.02 -28.06
N LEU A 17 -20.97 -12.12 -28.68
CA LEU A 17 -20.26 -13.41 -28.67
C LEU A 17 -19.18 -13.50 -29.74
N VAL A 18 -19.35 -12.81 -30.88
CA VAL A 18 -18.39 -12.87 -31.99
C VAL A 18 -17.46 -11.66 -32.00
N LYS A 19 -18.01 -10.45 -31.86
CA LYS A 19 -17.23 -9.22 -31.96
C LYS A 19 -16.74 -8.71 -30.61
N GLY A 20 -17.39 -9.07 -29.49
CA GLY A 20 -17.09 -8.53 -28.17
C GLY A 20 -17.37 -7.03 -28.06
N ASP A 21 -18.24 -6.51 -28.93
CA ASP A 21 -18.72 -5.13 -28.90
C ASP A 21 -19.88 -5.02 -27.89
N MET A 22 -19.51 -4.80 -26.64
CA MET A 22 -20.45 -4.75 -25.51
C MET A 22 -21.41 -3.53 -25.60
N ARG A 23 -21.01 -2.46 -26.25
CA ARG A 23 -21.88 -1.29 -26.47
C ARG A 23 -23.02 -1.64 -27.41
N ARG A 24 -22.66 -2.10 -28.60
CA ARG A 24 -23.65 -2.50 -29.61
C ARG A 24 -24.53 -3.63 -29.10
N ALA A 25 -23.96 -4.60 -28.44
CA ALA A 25 -24.73 -5.70 -27.86
C ALA A 25 -25.82 -5.20 -26.90
N ARG A 26 -25.47 -4.33 -25.96
CA ARG A 26 -26.44 -3.73 -25.01
C ARG A 26 -27.54 -2.96 -25.71
N GLU A 27 -27.20 -2.11 -26.70
CA GLU A 27 -28.19 -1.38 -27.49
C GLU A 27 -29.18 -2.30 -28.20
N ARG A 28 -28.67 -3.40 -28.78
CA ARG A 28 -29.51 -4.37 -29.48
C ARG A 28 -30.38 -5.16 -28.53
N PHE A 29 -29.85 -5.65 -27.44
CA PHE A 29 -30.63 -6.42 -26.47
C PHE A 29 -31.65 -5.54 -25.72
N ASP A 30 -31.36 -4.28 -25.47
CA ASP A 30 -32.31 -3.33 -24.89
C ASP A 30 -33.53 -3.16 -25.81
N HIS A 31 -33.28 -2.91 -27.10
CA HIS A 31 -34.33 -2.79 -28.09
C HIS A 31 -35.09 -4.12 -28.32
N ALA A 32 -34.40 -5.26 -28.34
CA ALA A 32 -35.03 -6.56 -28.44
C ALA A 32 -35.92 -6.90 -27.24
N TYR A 33 -35.50 -6.50 -26.02
CA TYR A 33 -36.30 -6.68 -24.81
C TYR A 33 -37.62 -5.95 -24.90
N GLU A 34 -37.61 -4.65 -25.28
CA GLU A 34 -38.82 -3.84 -25.46
C GLU A 34 -39.77 -4.42 -26.50
N GLN A 35 -39.24 -4.89 -27.65
CA GLN A 35 -40.03 -5.52 -28.70
C GLN A 35 -40.66 -6.85 -28.23
N ALA A 36 -39.90 -7.69 -27.54
CA ALA A 36 -40.36 -8.97 -27.03
C ALA A 36 -41.45 -8.80 -25.95
N GLU A 37 -41.28 -7.82 -25.09
CA GLU A 37 -42.25 -7.46 -24.04
C GLU A 37 -43.60 -7.03 -24.67
N GLN A 38 -43.54 -6.13 -25.66
CA GLN A 38 -44.74 -5.67 -26.40
C GLN A 38 -45.50 -6.80 -27.11
N ARG A 39 -44.79 -7.86 -27.57
CA ARG A 39 -45.36 -8.99 -28.27
C ARG A 39 -45.74 -10.14 -27.38
N GLY A 40 -45.32 -10.13 -26.09
CA GLY A 40 -45.53 -11.23 -25.17
C GLY A 40 -44.72 -12.48 -25.50
N GLU A 41 -43.60 -12.35 -26.23
CA GLU A 41 -42.74 -13.46 -26.67
C GLU A 41 -41.72 -13.82 -25.56
N ALA A 42 -42.08 -14.80 -24.71
CA ALA A 42 -41.29 -15.14 -23.50
C ALA A 42 -39.85 -15.58 -23.79
N ASP A 43 -39.62 -16.41 -24.79
CA ASP A 43 -38.27 -16.88 -25.14
C ASP A 43 -37.40 -15.76 -25.71
N ALA A 44 -37.95 -14.88 -26.55
CA ALA A 44 -37.28 -13.73 -27.08
C ALA A 44 -36.91 -12.73 -25.94
N LEU A 45 -37.84 -12.52 -25.00
CA LEU A 45 -37.61 -11.69 -23.80
C LEU A 45 -36.45 -12.26 -22.95
N ALA A 46 -36.43 -13.58 -22.75
CA ALA A 46 -35.38 -14.25 -22.00
C ALA A 46 -34.00 -14.14 -22.65
N ARG A 47 -33.93 -14.33 -23.98
CA ARG A 47 -32.68 -14.16 -24.75
C ARG A 47 -32.16 -12.72 -24.67
N ALA A 48 -33.04 -11.73 -24.79
CA ALA A 48 -32.68 -10.33 -24.62
C ALA A 48 -32.19 -10.02 -23.19
N ALA A 49 -32.89 -10.50 -22.17
CA ALA A 49 -32.50 -10.33 -20.76
C ALA A 49 -31.16 -11.00 -20.42
N LEU A 50 -30.86 -12.17 -20.97
CA LEU A 50 -29.57 -12.83 -20.86
C LEU A 50 -28.47 -11.99 -21.53
N GLY A 51 -28.70 -11.50 -22.75
CA GLY A 51 -27.76 -10.65 -23.46
C GLY A 51 -27.45 -9.34 -22.76
N LEU A 52 -28.44 -8.73 -22.11
CA LEU A 52 -28.25 -7.55 -21.25
C LEU A 52 -27.34 -7.85 -20.04
N GLY A 53 -27.25 -9.08 -19.57
CA GLY A 53 -26.29 -9.51 -18.56
C GLY A 53 -24.84 -9.41 -19.01
N GLY A 54 -24.60 -9.45 -20.32
CA GLY A 54 -23.26 -9.34 -20.90
C GLY A 54 -22.41 -10.60 -20.79
N MET A 55 -21.11 -10.44 -21.00
CA MET A 55 -20.14 -11.53 -20.99
C MET A 55 -19.60 -11.81 -19.59
N TRP A 56 -19.33 -10.73 -18.81
CA TRP A 56 -18.76 -10.79 -17.48
C TRP A 56 -19.81 -10.61 -16.40
N VAL A 57 -19.49 -10.96 -15.17
CA VAL A 57 -20.26 -10.52 -14.00
C VAL A 57 -20.00 -9.03 -13.76
N HIS A 58 -21.01 -8.29 -13.35
CA HIS A 58 -20.90 -6.87 -12.97
C HIS A 58 -20.51 -5.92 -14.12
N GLU A 59 -21.11 -6.10 -15.30
CA GLU A 59 -20.86 -5.24 -16.49
C GLU A 59 -21.59 -3.89 -16.47
N HIS A 60 -22.32 -3.55 -15.42
CA HIS A 60 -23.11 -2.32 -15.38
C HIS A 60 -22.41 -1.21 -14.61
N ARG A 61 -22.31 -0.02 -15.26
CA ARG A 61 -21.57 1.13 -14.73
C ARG A 61 -22.13 1.70 -13.43
N THR A 62 -23.42 1.51 -13.16
CA THR A 62 -24.07 2.06 -11.96
C THR A 62 -24.96 1.02 -11.28
N ALA A 63 -25.17 1.18 -9.98
CA ALA A 63 -26.08 0.33 -9.23
C ALA A 63 -27.52 0.39 -9.78
N ALA A 64 -27.95 1.52 -10.31
CA ALA A 64 -29.27 1.68 -10.94
C ALA A 64 -29.39 0.86 -12.23
N ALA A 65 -28.38 0.92 -13.12
CA ALA A 65 -28.36 0.11 -14.35
C ALA A 65 -28.35 -1.39 -14.04
N ALA A 66 -27.51 -1.83 -13.08
CA ALA A 66 -27.49 -3.21 -12.61
C ALA A 66 -28.85 -3.66 -12.05
N ALA A 67 -29.50 -2.81 -11.26
CA ALA A 67 -30.84 -3.10 -10.73
C ALA A 67 -31.90 -3.27 -11.82
N THR A 68 -31.87 -2.40 -12.85
CA THR A 68 -32.78 -2.47 -14.00
C THR A 68 -32.62 -3.80 -14.74
N VAL A 69 -31.39 -4.20 -15.03
CA VAL A 69 -31.13 -5.47 -15.73
C VAL A 69 -31.59 -6.67 -14.90
N ARG A 70 -31.32 -6.66 -13.60
CA ARG A 70 -31.79 -7.73 -12.69
C ARG A 70 -33.32 -7.83 -12.65
N VAL A 71 -34.03 -6.69 -12.65
CA VAL A 71 -35.52 -6.70 -12.72
C VAL A 71 -35.96 -7.34 -14.02
N ARG A 72 -35.39 -6.95 -15.16
CA ARG A 72 -35.72 -7.54 -16.48
C ARG A 72 -35.42 -9.04 -16.53
N GLN A 73 -34.31 -9.48 -15.95
CA GLN A 73 -33.97 -10.92 -15.89
C GLN A 73 -34.97 -11.71 -15.02
N ARG A 74 -35.41 -11.15 -13.89
CA ARG A 74 -36.42 -11.79 -13.03
C ARG A 74 -37.80 -11.83 -13.68
N ASP A 75 -38.17 -10.77 -14.38
CA ASP A 75 -39.44 -10.71 -15.14
C ASP A 75 -39.44 -11.76 -16.26
N ALA A 76 -38.36 -11.84 -17.02
CA ALA A 76 -38.19 -12.86 -18.07
C ALA A 76 -38.24 -14.27 -17.49
N LEU A 77 -37.55 -14.52 -16.37
CA LEU A 77 -37.56 -15.82 -15.71
C LEU A 77 -38.98 -16.23 -15.24
N ALA A 78 -39.77 -15.29 -14.73
CA ALA A 78 -41.12 -15.55 -14.25
C ALA A 78 -42.11 -15.95 -15.37
N ARG A 79 -41.76 -15.68 -16.64
CA ARG A 79 -42.58 -16.01 -17.80
C ARG A 79 -42.20 -17.33 -18.50
N LEU A 80 -41.16 -18.01 -18.00
CA LEU A 80 -40.65 -19.27 -18.57
C LEU A 80 -41.09 -20.47 -17.74
N ASP A 81 -41.17 -21.62 -18.40
CA ASP A 81 -41.26 -22.90 -17.69
C ASP A 81 -39.97 -23.17 -16.91
N ALA A 82 -40.10 -23.63 -15.68
CA ALA A 82 -38.98 -23.86 -14.76
C ALA A 82 -37.94 -24.85 -15.34
N GLY A 83 -38.35 -25.79 -16.17
CA GLY A 83 -37.48 -26.77 -16.86
C GLY A 83 -36.87 -26.27 -18.15
N SER A 84 -37.15 -25.04 -18.59
CA SER A 84 -36.60 -24.46 -19.81
C SER A 84 -35.08 -24.24 -19.67
N PRO A 85 -34.27 -24.54 -20.70
CA PRO A 85 -32.85 -24.21 -20.76
C PRO A 85 -32.58 -22.71 -20.52
N LEU A 86 -33.46 -21.83 -21.03
CA LEU A 86 -33.36 -20.38 -20.82
C LEU A 86 -33.61 -20.00 -19.36
N ALA A 87 -34.52 -20.69 -18.65
CA ALA A 87 -34.76 -20.48 -17.24
C ALA A 87 -33.53 -20.85 -16.39
N LEU A 88 -32.85 -21.97 -16.69
CA LEU A 88 -31.61 -22.35 -16.02
C LEU A 88 -30.51 -21.29 -16.26
N ARG A 89 -30.32 -20.81 -17.47
CA ARG A 89 -29.32 -19.78 -17.81
C ARG A 89 -29.60 -18.44 -17.10
N LEU A 90 -30.85 -18.01 -17.01
CA LEU A 90 -31.22 -16.80 -16.24
C LEU A 90 -30.94 -16.97 -14.73
N ARG A 91 -31.21 -18.14 -14.17
CA ARG A 91 -30.89 -18.45 -12.76
C ARG A 91 -29.38 -18.42 -12.52
N ILE A 92 -28.59 -18.99 -13.42
CA ILE A 92 -27.14 -18.95 -13.40
C ILE A 92 -26.64 -17.49 -13.38
N ARG A 93 -27.15 -16.66 -14.30
CA ARG A 93 -26.76 -15.24 -14.36
C ARG A 93 -27.12 -14.49 -13.08
N LEU A 94 -28.34 -14.63 -12.59
CA LEU A 94 -28.82 -13.96 -11.38
C LEU A 94 -28.03 -14.38 -10.14
N ALA A 95 -27.73 -15.68 -10.00
CA ALA A 95 -26.92 -16.19 -8.89
C ALA A 95 -25.48 -15.66 -8.93
N ALA A 96 -24.85 -15.64 -10.10
CA ALA A 96 -23.51 -15.11 -10.25
C ALA A 96 -23.42 -13.62 -9.88
N GLU A 97 -24.38 -12.81 -10.33
CA GLU A 97 -24.46 -11.38 -9.98
C GLU A 97 -24.66 -11.15 -8.47
N ASP A 98 -25.50 -11.98 -7.83
CA ASP A 98 -25.76 -11.86 -6.40
C ASP A 98 -24.56 -12.36 -5.56
N ASP A 99 -23.94 -13.49 -5.92
CA ASP A 99 -22.75 -14.02 -5.26
C ASP A 99 -21.58 -13.04 -5.40
N TYR A 100 -21.30 -12.54 -6.61
CA TYR A 100 -20.23 -11.56 -6.83
C TYR A 100 -20.43 -10.29 -5.99
N ARG A 101 -21.66 -9.78 -5.92
CA ARG A 101 -22.00 -8.57 -5.16
C ARG A 101 -21.84 -8.73 -3.64
N THR A 102 -22.03 -9.95 -3.13
CA THR A 102 -21.94 -10.26 -1.70
C THR A 102 -20.59 -10.87 -1.30
N GLY A 103 -19.73 -11.19 -2.27
CA GLY A 103 -18.50 -11.95 -2.06
C GLY A 103 -18.76 -13.43 -1.77
N GLY A 104 -19.95 -13.94 -2.11
CA GLY A 104 -20.32 -15.35 -2.02
C GLY A 104 -19.96 -16.15 -3.27
N GLN A 105 -20.21 -17.46 -3.21
CA GLN A 105 -19.99 -18.37 -4.35
C GLN A 105 -20.94 -19.59 -4.31
N ASP A 106 -21.68 -19.78 -3.26
CA ASP A 106 -22.43 -21.03 -3.01
C ASP A 106 -23.59 -21.22 -3.98
N ALA A 107 -24.31 -20.15 -4.32
CA ALA A 107 -25.45 -20.21 -5.21
C ALA A 107 -25.02 -20.54 -6.64
N ILE A 108 -23.98 -19.89 -7.16
CA ILE A 108 -23.47 -20.17 -8.50
C ILE A 108 -22.85 -21.57 -8.58
N MET A 109 -22.14 -22.03 -7.55
CA MET A 109 -21.56 -23.38 -7.53
C MET A 109 -22.64 -24.48 -7.50
N ALA A 110 -23.75 -24.28 -6.82
CA ALA A 110 -24.91 -25.19 -6.88
C ALA A 110 -25.47 -25.26 -8.31
N LEU A 111 -25.57 -24.13 -9.00
CA LEU A 111 -26.06 -24.07 -10.38
C LEU A 111 -25.07 -24.63 -11.41
N VAL A 112 -23.76 -24.57 -11.16
CA VAL A 112 -22.77 -25.33 -11.95
C VAL A 112 -23.08 -26.84 -11.88
N SER A 113 -23.40 -27.35 -10.69
CA SER A 113 -23.75 -28.76 -10.50
C SER A 113 -25.07 -29.13 -11.19
N GLU A 114 -26.06 -28.25 -11.13
CA GLU A 114 -27.34 -28.43 -11.85
C GLU A 114 -27.15 -28.40 -13.38
N ALA A 115 -26.34 -27.46 -13.90
CA ALA A 115 -26.03 -27.37 -15.33
C ALA A 115 -25.32 -28.62 -15.86
N ARG A 116 -24.41 -29.22 -15.07
CA ARG A 116 -23.79 -30.51 -15.40
C ARG A 116 -24.84 -31.63 -15.52
N ALA A 117 -25.78 -31.69 -14.58
CA ALA A 117 -26.83 -32.69 -14.57
C ALA A 117 -27.84 -32.50 -15.73
N ALA A 118 -28.12 -31.26 -16.11
CA ALA A 118 -29.01 -30.94 -17.22
C ALA A 118 -28.45 -31.34 -18.61
N GLY A 119 -27.13 -31.46 -18.74
CA GLY A 119 -26.47 -31.87 -19.97
C GLY A 119 -26.48 -30.82 -21.10
N ASP A 120 -26.91 -29.59 -20.84
CA ASP A 120 -26.83 -28.46 -21.77
C ASP A 120 -25.42 -27.85 -21.77
N PRO A 121 -24.65 -27.98 -22.85
CA PRO A 121 -23.28 -27.50 -22.90
C PRO A 121 -23.19 -25.96 -22.80
N VAL A 122 -24.21 -25.25 -23.30
CA VAL A 122 -24.23 -23.77 -23.26
C VAL A 122 -24.46 -23.27 -21.84
N ALA A 123 -25.48 -23.83 -21.14
CA ALA A 123 -25.74 -23.48 -19.74
C ALA A 123 -24.53 -23.82 -18.85
N LEU A 124 -23.90 -24.98 -19.11
CA LEU A 124 -22.71 -25.37 -18.34
C LEU A 124 -21.51 -24.44 -18.61
N ALA A 125 -21.23 -24.06 -19.87
CA ALA A 125 -20.15 -23.14 -20.18
C ALA A 125 -20.35 -21.76 -19.54
N GLU A 126 -21.58 -21.22 -19.60
CA GLU A 126 -21.94 -19.97 -18.94
C GLU A 126 -21.80 -20.07 -17.41
N ALA A 127 -22.28 -21.17 -16.80
CA ALA A 127 -22.14 -21.38 -15.35
C ALA A 127 -20.67 -21.45 -14.93
N LEU A 128 -19.82 -22.19 -15.67
CA LEU A 128 -18.39 -22.31 -15.36
C LEU A 128 -17.66 -20.97 -15.50
N GLY A 129 -17.92 -20.22 -16.57
CA GLY A 129 -17.28 -18.92 -16.80
C GLY A 129 -17.66 -17.87 -15.74
N LEU A 130 -18.94 -17.83 -15.34
CA LEU A 130 -19.44 -16.92 -14.33
C LEU A 130 -19.02 -17.34 -12.90
N ALA A 131 -19.03 -18.64 -12.60
CA ALA A 131 -18.55 -19.17 -11.33
C ALA A 131 -17.05 -18.85 -11.14
N HIS A 132 -16.23 -19.03 -12.20
CA HIS A 132 -14.82 -18.66 -12.16
C HIS A 132 -14.63 -17.19 -11.78
N HIS A 133 -15.46 -16.30 -12.33
CA HIS A 133 -15.41 -14.88 -12.02
C HIS A 133 -15.78 -14.56 -10.55
N CYS A 134 -16.61 -15.39 -9.92
CA CYS A 134 -16.97 -15.22 -8.49
C CYS A 134 -15.88 -15.70 -7.52
N VAL A 135 -14.92 -16.53 -7.97
CA VAL A 135 -13.88 -17.15 -7.13
C VAL A 135 -12.46 -16.61 -7.44
N LEU A 136 -12.35 -15.32 -7.74
CA LEU A 136 -11.09 -14.67 -8.12
C LEU A 136 -10.18 -14.31 -6.92
N GLY A 137 -10.59 -14.60 -5.70
CA GLY A 137 -9.80 -14.38 -4.49
C GLY A 137 -8.62 -15.35 -4.36
N PRO A 138 -7.67 -15.07 -3.46
CA PRO A 138 -6.48 -15.91 -3.29
C PRO A 138 -6.75 -17.28 -2.66
N ASP A 139 -7.93 -17.50 -2.07
CA ASP A 139 -8.30 -18.75 -1.41
C ASP A 139 -8.68 -19.87 -2.40
N ASP A 140 -9.08 -19.52 -3.61
CA ASP A 140 -9.79 -20.42 -4.52
C ASP A 140 -8.93 -20.90 -5.73
N GLY A 141 -7.60 -20.79 -5.67
CA GLY A 141 -6.70 -21.17 -6.79
C GLY A 141 -6.99 -22.52 -7.42
N PRO A 142 -7.03 -23.64 -6.66
CA PRO A 142 -7.34 -24.96 -7.22
C PRO A 142 -8.72 -25.04 -7.87
N ARG A 143 -9.72 -24.42 -7.27
CA ARG A 143 -11.09 -24.39 -7.80
C ARG A 143 -11.19 -23.62 -9.12
N ARG A 144 -10.53 -22.44 -9.21
CA ARG A 144 -10.45 -21.67 -10.47
C ARG A 144 -9.88 -22.52 -11.61
N MET A 145 -8.76 -23.17 -11.35
CA MET A 145 -8.11 -24.02 -12.36
C MET A 145 -8.98 -25.18 -12.82
N GLU A 146 -9.81 -25.76 -11.94
CA GLU A 146 -10.78 -26.80 -12.31
C GLU A 146 -11.88 -26.23 -13.21
N LEU A 147 -12.49 -25.11 -12.84
CA LEU A 147 -13.53 -24.44 -13.62
C LEU A 147 -13.03 -24.05 -15.02
N ALA A 148 -11.84 -23.44 -15.10
CA ALA A 148 -11.25 -23.07 -16.39
C ALA A 148 -10.97 -24.29 -17.28
N ARG A 149 -10.44 -25.38 -16.71
CA ARG A 149 -10.15 -26.61 -17.45
C ARG A 149 -11.44 -27.26 -17.97
N GLU A 150 -12.47 -27.33 -17.14
CA GLU A 150 -13.77 -27.89 -17.55
C GLU A 150 -14.41 -27.03 -18.62
N LEU A 151 -14.34 -25.70 -18.52
CA LEU A 151 -14.85 -24.77 -19.52
C LEU A 151 -14.20 -24.99 -20.90
N VAL A 152 -12.86 -25.09 -20.94
CA VAL A 152 -12.15 -25.43 -22.19
C VAL A 152 -12.63 -26.76 -22.76
N GLY A 153 -12.84 -27.78 -21.93
CA GLY A 153 -13.33 -29.11 -22.35
C GLY A 153 -14.75 -29.08 -22.88
N VAL A 154 -15.61 -28.22 -22.35
CA VAL A 154 -17.01 -28.09 -22.75
C VAL A 154 -17.19 -27.22 -24.00
N ALA A 155 -16.31 -26.25 -24.22
CA ALA A 155 -16.44 -25.20 -25.24
C ALA A 155 -16.63 -25.74 -26.66
N SER A 156 -16.01 -26.86 -27.01
CA SER A 156 -16.17 -27.50 -28.35
C SER A 156 -17.60 -27.95 -28.63
N ARG A 157 -18.42 -28.17 -27.60
CA ARG A 157 -19.81 -28.66 -27.73
C ARG A 157 -20.84 -27.53 -27.78
N THR A 158 -20.44 -26.28 -27.43
CA THR A 158 -21.38 -25.14 -27.40
C THR A 158 -21.60 -24.53 -28.77
N GLY A 159 -20.73 -24.78 -29.75
CA GLY A 159 -20.72 -24.10 -31.04
C GLY A 159 -20.35 -22.59 -30.94
N ARG A 160 -19.96 -22.12 -29.76
CA ARG A 160 -19.60 -20.71 -29.50
C ARG A 160 -18.09 -20.56 -29.29
N ARG A 161 -17.41 -19.89 -30.22
CA ARG A 161 -15.96 -19.60 -30.09
C ARG A 161 -15.63 -18.78 -28.84
N SER A 162 -16.53 -17.89 -28.42
CA SER A 162 -16.37 -17.11 -27.20
C SER A 162 -16.14 -17.97 -25.95
N ASP A 163 -16.81 -19.12 -25.83
CA ASP A 163 -16.67 -19.98 -24.67
C ASP A 163 -15.27 -20.60 -24.57
N LEU A 164 -14.69 -20.97 -25.72
CA LEU A 164 -13.30 -21.42 -25.80
C LEU A 164 -12.32 -20.27 -25.40
N LEU A 165 -12.53 -19.08 -25.96
CA LEU A 165 -11.68 -17.92 -25.69
C LEU A 165 -11.72 -17.52 -24.22
N ILE A 166 -12.89 -17.54 -23.58
CA ILE A 166 -13.07 -17.30 -22.14
C ILE A 166 -12.32 -18.36 -21.33
N GLY A 167 -12.47 -19.64 -21.68
CA GLY A 167 -11.77 -20.74 -21.01
C GLY A 167 -10.24 -20.62 -21.11
N LEU A 168 -9.72 -20.27 -22.29
CA LEU A 168 -8.28 -20.04 -22.51
C LEU A 168 -7.79 -18.81 -21.74
N LEU A 169 -8.59 -17.74 -21.67
CA LEU A 169 -8.28 -16.55 -20.89
C LEU A 169 -8.17 -16.89 -19.40
N TRP A 170 -9.18 -17.57 -18.85
CA TRP A 170 -9.18 -17.95 -17.44
C TRP A 170 -8.01 -18.88 -17.09
N ARG A 171 -7.69 -19.83 -17.96
CA ARG A 171 -6.51 -20.68 -17.78
C ARG A 171 -5.21 -19.87 -17.74
N ALA A 172 -5.04 -18.89 -18.63
CA ALA A 172 -3.86 -18.05 -18.63
C ALA A 172 -3.78 -17.17 -17.38
N VAL A 173 -4.91 -16.61 -16.94
CA VAL A 173 -5.04 -15.81 -15.71
C VAL A 173 -4.69 -16.63 -14.48
N ASP A 174 -5.23 -17.84 -14.36
CA ASP A 174 -4.97 -18.72 -13.20
C ASP A 174 -3.49 -19.10 -13.10
N LEU A 175 -2.85 -19.45 -14.22
CA LEU A 175 -1.43 -19.75 -14.24
C LEU A 175 -0.57 -18.53 -13.86
N LEU A 176 -0.96 -17.31 -14.26
CA LEU A 176 -0.29 -16.08 -13.84
C LEU A 176 -0.43 -15.85 -12.34
N MET A 177 -1.64 -16.04 -11.80
CA MET A 177 -1.93 -15.82 -10.38
C MET A 177 -1.24 -16.84 -9.46
N GLU A 178 -0.93 -18.03 -9.96
CA GLU A 178 -0.17 -19.07 -9.24
C GLU A 178 1.34 -19.01 -9.53
N ALA A 179 1.81 -18.02 -10.27
CA ALA A 179 3.21 -17.90 -10.72
C ALA A 179 3.72 -19.12 -11.49
N ASP A 180 2.82 -19.80 -12.22
CA ASP A 180 3.18 -20.99 -12.99
C ASP A 180 4.06 -20.61 -14.20
N PRO A 181 5.16 -21.33 -14.48
CA PRO A 181 6.08 -21.03 -15.58
C PRO A 181 5.42 -21.18 -16.97
N HIS A 182 4.28 -21.84 -17.10
CA HIS A 182 3.55 -22.01 -18.35
C HIS A 182 2.55 -20.87 -18.65
N ALA A 183 2.42 -19.87 -17.77
CA ALA A 183 1.45 -18.79 -17.88
C ALA A 183 1.59 -18.00 -19.21
N GLU A 184 2.81 -17.60 -19.57
CA GLU A 184 3.05 -16.84 -20.81
C GLU A 184 2.78 -17.67 -22.08
N ARG A 185 3.04 -18.99 -22.02
CA ARG A 185 2.69 -19.91 -23.10
C ARG A 185 1.17 -20.01 -23.27
N ALA A 186 0.43 -20.11 -22.15
CA ALA A 186 -1.03 -20.15 -22.20
C ALA A 186 -1.63 -18.85 -22.74
N LEU A 187 -1.05 -17.70 -22.41
CA LEU A 187 -1.42 -16.41 -23.01
C LEU A 187 -1.13 -16.38 -24.52
N GLY A 188 0.01 -16.93 -24.94
CA GLY A 188 0.37 -17.08 -26.36
C GLY A 188 -0.63 -17.93 -27.13
N GLU A 189 -1.14 -19.03 -26.53
CA GLU A 189 -2.18 -19.88 -27.12
C GLU A 189 -3.52 -19.12 -27.27
N LEU A 190 -3.94 -18.38 -26.25
CA LEU A 190 -5.11 -17.50 -26.34
C LEU A 190 -4.97 -16.53 -27.52
N ARG A 191 -3.80 -15.90 -27.66
CA ARG A 191 -3.55 -14.92 -28.74
C ARG A 191 -3.59 -15.54 -30.10
N GLY A 192 -2.91 -16.66 -30.31
CA GLY A 192 -2.97 -17.36 -31.57
C GLY A 192 -4.40 -17.80 -31.95
N THR A 193 -5.28 -17.97 -30.94
CA THR A 193 -6.69 -18.28 -31.17
C THR A 193 -7.51 -17.01 -31.44
N LEU A 194 -7.11 -15.83 -30.91
CA LEU A 194 -7.76 -14.54 -31.20
C LEU A 194 -7.45 -14.01 -32.61
N ASP A 195 -6.29 -14.37 -33.19
CA ASP A 195 -5.86 -13.88 -34.50
C ASP A 195 -6.88 -14.20 -35.58
N GLY A 196 -7.33 -13.17 -36.31
CA GLY A 196 -8.18 -13.23 -37.51
C GLY A 196 -9.60 -12.68 -37.38
N GLU A 197 -10.30 -12.81 -36.27
CA GLU A 197 -11.59 -12.17 -36.01
C GLU A 197 -11.67 -11.76 -34.55
N GLY A 198 -11.31 -10.48 -34.28
CA GLY A 198 -11.13 -9.96 -32.95
C GLY A 198 -12.41 -10.02 -32.09
N GLN A 199 -12.29 -10.63 -30.91
CA GLN A 199 -13.26 -10.55 -29.84
C GLN A 199 -12.79 -9.44 -28.88
N GLN A 200 -13.27 -8.20 -29.12
CA GLN A 200 -12.75 -6.97 -28.52
C GLN A 200 -12.71 -7.02 -26.98
N ALA A 201 -13.71 -7.64 -26.34
CA ALA A 201 -13.77 -7.74 -24.89
C ALA A 201 -12.60 -8.61 -24.33
N ILE A 202 -12.33 -9.75 -24.94
CA ILE A 202 -11.25 -10.65 -24.53
C ILE A 202 -9.88 -10.08 -24.92
N GLU A 203 -9.78 -9.46 -26.10
CA GLU A 203 -8.57 -8.74 -26.54
C GLU A 203 -8.19 -7.60 -25.60
N SER A 204 -9.19 -6.88 -25.05
CA SER A 204 -8.96 -5.82 -24.08
C SER A 204 -8.30 -6.37 -22.80
N VAL A 205 -8.77 -7.51 -22.29
CA VAL A 205 -8.19 -8.15 -21.09
C VAL A 205 -6.80 -8.72 -21.40
N ALA A 206 -6.64 -9.42 -22.52
CA ALA A 206 -5.34 -9.95 -22.95
C ALA A 206 -4.30 -8.83 -23.14
N GLY A 207 -4.70 -7.71 -23.75
CA GLY A 207 -3.85 -6.53 -23.88
C GLY A 207 -3.48 -5.91 -22.54
N ALA A 208 -4.39 -5.89 -21.57
CA ALA A 208 -4.11 -5.41 -20.22
C ALA A 208 -3.12 -6.32 -19.47
N ILE A 209 -3.18 -7.65 -19.68
CA ILE A 209 -2.17 -8.59 -19.17
C ILE A 209 -0.78 -8.26 -19.75
N GLU A 210 -0.69 -7.88 -21.02
CA GLU A 210 0.58 -7.49 -21.67
C GLU A 210 1.16 -6.19 -21.12
N VAL A 211 0.30 -5.24 -20.75
CA VAL A 211 0.75 -4.04 -20.02
C VAL A 211 1.42 -4.46 -18.73
N MET A 212 0.81 -5.38 -17.97
CA MET A 212 1.40 -5.94 -16.76
C MET A 212 2.73 -6.63 -17.04
N LEU A 213 2.84 -7.46 -18.08
CA LEU A 213 4.09 -8.12 -18.47
C LEU A 213 5.17 -7.11 -18.90
N SER A 214 4.79 -6.03 -19.56
CA SER A 214 5.70 -4.94 -19.92
C SER A 214 6.20 -4.20 -18.68
N THR A 215 5.32 -3.93 -17.72
CA THR A 215 5.65 -3.33 -16.42
C THR A 215 6.60 -4.24 -15.63
N ARG A 216 6.31 -5.54 -15.58
CA ARG A 216 7.14 -6.57 -14.93
C ARG A 216 8.54 -6.65 -15.57
N GLY A 217 8.61 -6.46 -16.89
CA GLY A 217 9.87 -6.37 -17.64
C GLY A 217 10.62 -5.05 -17.48
N GLY A 218 10.08 -4.07 -16.74
CA GLY A 218 10.68 -2.76 -16.54
C GLY A 218 10.58 -1.81 -17.74
N ARG A 219 9.76 -2.13 -18.74
CA ARG A 219 9.55 -1.29 -19.94
C ARG A 219 8.41 -0.30 -19.72
N PHE A 220 8.64 0.67 -18.81
CA PHE A 220 7.59 1.55 -18.30
C PHE A 220 6.95 2.43 -19.37
N GLU A 221 7.73 3.06 -20.24
CA GLU A 221 7.20 3.91 -21.33
C GLU A 221 6.30 3.09 -22.27
N HIS A 222 6.79 1.94 -22.72
CA HIS A 222 6.01 1.03 -23.54
C HIS A 222 4.75 0.52 -22.83
N ALA A 223 4.83 0.23 -21.53
CA ALA A 223 3.68 -0.19 -20.74
C ALA A 223 2.63 0.92 -20.64
N GLU A 224 3.04 2.17 -20.46
CA GLU A 224 2.16 3.34 -20.38
C GLU A 224 1.44 3.62 -21.71
N GLU A 225 2.16 3.59 -22.83
CA GLU A 225 1.59 3.72 -24.18
C GLU A 225 0.55 2.64 -24.45
N ARG A 226 0.88 1.38 -24.11
CA ARG A 226 -0.05 0.26 -24.29
C ARG A 226 -1.26 0.34 -23.37
N ALA A 227 -1.09 0.80 -22.12
CA ALA A 227 -2.18 1.00 -21.19
C ALA A 227 -3.18 2.05 -21.71
N ALA A 228 -2.68 3.17 -22.24
CA ALA A 228 -3.50 4.20 -22.87
C ALA A 228 -4.24 3.65 -24.09
N ALA A 229 -3.56 2.92 -24.99
CA ALA A 229 -4.19 2.29 -26.16
C ALA A 229 -5.24 1.24 -25.77
N CYS A 230 -5.02 0.45 -24.71
CA CYS A 230 -6.01 -0.50 -24.18
C CYS A 230 -7.22 0.22 -23.59
N TYR A 231 -7.00 1.33 -22.90
CA TYR A 231 -8.06 2.18 -22.34
C TYR A 231 -8.98 2.72 -23.43
N GLU A 232 -8.41 3.33 -24.47
CA GLU A 232 -9.18 3.87 -25.62
C GLU A 232 -10.01 2.79 -26.33
N ARG A 233 -9.41 1.60 -26.58
CA ARG A 233 -10.13 0.48 -27.17
C ARG A 233 -11.25 -0.04 -26.28
N GLY A 234 -11.00 -0.15 -24.97
CA GLY A 234 -12.02 -0.55 -24.00
C GLY A 234 -13.19 0.42 -23.95
N LEU A 235 -12.93 1.73 -23.98
CA LEU A 235 -13.98 2.74 -24.07
C LEU A 235 -14.79 2.61 -25.38
N ALA A 236 -14.12 2.38 -26.51
CA ALA A 236 -14.78 2.19 -27.79
C ALA A 236 -15.68 0.96 -27.81
N ALA A 237 -15.23 -0.17 -27.25
CA ALA A 237 -16.01 -1.38 -27.10
C ALA A 237 -17.13 -1.29 -26.04
N GLY A 238 -17.19 -0.22 -25.27
CA GLY A 238 -18.16 -0.04 -24.18
C GLY A 238 -17.87 -0.90 -22.96
N ASP A 239 -16.60 -1.24 -22.71
CA ASP A 239 -16.16 -2.00 -21.55
C ASP A 239 -16.19 -1.12 -20.28
N PRO A 240 -17.03 -1.44 -19.28
CA PRO A 240 -17.18 -0.63 -18.09
C PRO A 240 -15.96 -0.67 -17.18
N GLU A 241 -15.13 -1.73 -17.28
CA GLU A 241 -13.94 -1.91 -16.44
C GLU A 241 -12.69 -1.18 -17.00
N ALA A 242 -12.74 -0.68 -18.24
CA ALA A 242 -11.60 -0.04 -18.87
C ALA A 242 -11.00 1.12 -18.04
N PRO A 243 -11.79 2.05 -17.45
CA PRO A 243 -11.25 3.12 -16.60
C PRO A 243 -10.55 2.58 -15.34
N GLY A 244 -11.18 1.64 -14.65
CA GLY A 244 -10.63 1.04 -13.43
C GLY A 244 -9.35 0.25 -13.69
N ARG A 245 -9.28 -0.49 -14.80
CA ARG A 245 -8.06 -1.19 -15.22
C ARG A 245 -6.92 -0.21 -15.53
N TYR A 246 -7.19 0.83 -16.29
CA TYR A 246 -6.20 1.85 -16.62
C TYR A 246 -5.61 2.51 -15.37
N VAL A 247 -6.45 2.94 -14.43
CA VAL A 247 -6.00 3.58 -13.19
C VAL A 247 -5.15 2.62 -12.35
N ARG A 248 -5.53 1.35 -12.23
CA ARG A 248 -4.74 0.35 -11.49
C ARG A 248 -3.37 0.10 -12.14
N GLN A 249 -3.30 0.04 -13.48
CA GLN A 249 -2.04 -0.09 -14.21
C GLN A 249 -1.16 1.15 -14.08
N LEU A 250 -1.75 2.33 -14.20
CA LEU A 250 -1.05 3.59 -14.02
C LEU A 250 -0.50 3.71 -12.57
N ALA A 251 -1.27 3.28 -11.57
CA ALA A 251 -0.81 3.26 -10.18
C ALA A 251 0.43 2.36 -10.00
N ALA A 252 0.45 1.16 -10.58
CA ALA A 252 1.60 0.27 -10.54
C ALA A 252 2.83 0.87 -11.24
N LEU A 253 2.66 1.50 -12.40
CA LEU A 253 3.71 2.21 -13.12
C LEU A 253 4.28 3.36 -12.29
N ARG A 254 3.43 4.24 -11.78
CA ARG A 254 3.84 5.39 -10.94
C ARG A 254 4.47 4.96 -9.62
N TRP A 255 4.05 3.82 -9.07
CA TRP A 255 4.69 3.23 -7.89
C TRP A 255 6.17 2.93 -8.15
N TYR A 256 6.48 2.19 -9.21
CA TYR A 256 7.87 1.86 -9.55
C TYR A 256 8.70 3.07 -10.01
N GLN A 257 8.06 4.08 -10.58
CA GLN A 257 8.70 5.35 -10.94
C GLN A 257 8.89 6.28 -9.72
N GLY A 258 8.39 5.93 -8.52
CA GLY A 258 8.41 6.80 -7.33
C GLY A 258 7.47 8.01 -7.41
N ARG A 259 6.49 7.97 -8.30
CA ARG A 259 5.59 9.09 -8.65
C ARG A 259 4.13 8.83 -8.26
N ILE A 260 3.86 7.82 -7.45
CA ILE A 260 2.47 7.45 -7.09
C ILE A 260 1.73 8.59 -6.39
N GLY A 261 2.44 9.48 -5.67
CA GLY A 261 1.85 10.66 -5.04
C GLY A 261 1.15 11.62 -6.01
N GLU A 262 1.56 11.64 -7.29
CA GLU A 262 0.91 12.44 -8.33
C GLU A 262 -0.53 11.98 -8.63
N LEU A 263 -0.86 10.75 -8.28
CA LEU A 263 -2.18 10.15 -8.54
C LEU A 263 -3.22 10.44 -7.45
N VAL A 264 -2.88 11.16 -6.38
CA VAL A 264 -3.83 11.51 -5.31
C VAL A 264 -5.13 12.13 -5.84
N PRO A 265 -5.11 13.13 -6.75
CA PRO A 265 -6.34 13.68 -7.33
C PRO A 265 -7.14 12.63 -8.11
N LEU A 266 -6.50 11.89 -9.00
CA LEU A 266 -7.15 10.87 -9.84
C LEU A 266 -7.79 9.75 -9.00
N LEU A 267 -7.09 9.27 -7.96
CA LEU A 267 -7.62 8.24 -7.06
C LEU A 267 -8.78 8.78 -6.21
N THR A 268 -8.73 10.05 -5.81
CA THR A 268 -9.83 10.71 -5.11
C THR A 268 -11.07 10.82 -5.99
N ASP A 269 -10.90 11.19 -7.26
CA ASP A 269 -12.00 11.26 -8.23
C ASP A 269 -12.60 9.87 -8.49
N LEU A 270 -11.76 8.84 -8.57
CA LEU A 270 -12.20 7.46 -8.73
C LEU A 270 -13.06 7.01 -7.53
N LEU A 271 -12.68 7.34 -6.31
CA LEU A 271 -13.45 7.02 -5.10
C LEU A 271 -14.82 7.71 -5.05
N ASN A 272 -14.95 8.87 -5.66
CA ASN A 272 -16.21 9.60 -5.78
C ASN A 272 -17.07 9.13 -6.97
N SER A 273 -16.56 8.20 -7.78
CA SER A 273 -17.27 7.68 -8.95
C SER A 273 -18.38 6.71 -8.53
N PRO A 274 -19.61 6.82 -9.09
CA PRO A 274 -20.69 5.87 -8.82
C PRO A 274 -20.46 4.48 -9.43
N VAL A 275 -19.36 4.29 -10.14
CA VAL A 275 -19.01 3.06 -10.89
C VAL A 275 -18.20 2.07 -10.06
N LEU A 276 -17.70 2.48 -8.89
CA LEU A 276 -16.89 1.61 -8.04
C LEU A 276 -17.73 0.46 -7.45
N PRO A 277 -17.30 -0.81 -7.62
CA PRO A 277 -17.91 -1.92 -6.93
C PRO A 277 -17.83 -1.73 -5.41
N ALA A 278 -18.92 -2.03 -4.71
CA ALA A 278 -18.99 -1.87 -3.24
C ALA A 278 -17.96 -2.73 -2.49
N MET A 279 -17.43 -3.78 -3.12
CA MET A 279 -16.49 -4.73 -2.54
C MET A 279 -15.03 -4.49 -2.96
N ASP A 280 -14.73 -3.44 -3.72
CA ASP A 280 -13.35 -3.14 -4.13
C ASP A 280 -12.72 -2.08 -3.22
N ASP A 281 -11.93 -2.54 -2.25
CA ASP A 281 -11.18 -1.67 -1.34
C ASP A 281 -9.83 -1.20 -1.93
N SER A 282 -9.43 -1.68 -3.13
CA SER A 282 -8.13 -1.35 -3.71
C SER A 282 -7.92 0.13 -4.02
N PRO A 283 -8.92 0.92 -4.42
CA PRO A 283 -8.74 2.37 -4.60
C PRO A 283 -8.45 3.11 -3.29
N TYR A 284 -9.05 2.67 -2.17
CA TYR A 284 -8.75 3.24 -0.85
C TYR A 284 -7.32 2.91 -0.40
N ALA A 285 -6.87 1.66 -0.66
CA ALA A 285 -5.51 1.24 -0.36
C ALA A 285 -4.48 1.98 -1.24
N GLY A 286 -4.78 2.13 -2.54
CA GLY A 286 -3.98 2.93 -3.46
C GLY A 286 -3.88 4.39 -3.04
N LEU A 287 -4.99 5.02 -2.63
CA LEU A 287 -4.98 6.40 -2.14
C LEU A 287 -4.24 6.54 -0.81
N ALA A 288 -4.31 5.54 0.09
CA ALA A 288 -3.57 5.56 1.35
C ALA A 288 -2.05 5.62 1.11
N VAL A 289 -1.51 4.75 0.25
CA VAL A 289 -0.07 4.75 -0.05
C VAL A 289 0.34 5.97 -0.87
N ALA A 290 -0.49 6.43 -1.82
CA ALA A 290 -0.21 7.63 -2.62
C ALA A 290 -0.15 8.88 -1.74
N ALA A 291 -1.09 9.04 -0.82
CA ALA A 291 -1.14 10.13 0.14
C ALA A 291 0.06 10.09 1.11
N ALA A 292 0.44 8.90 1.60
CA ALA A 292 1.61 8.73 2.45
C ALA A 292 2.90 9.16 1.73
N VAL A 293 3.08 8.75 0.46
CA VAL A 293 4.23 9.18 -0.37
C VAL A 293 4.20 10.68 -0.66
N ALA A 294 3.02 11.28 -0.87
CA ALA A 294 2.86 12.71 -1.07
C ALA A 294 3.04 13.54 0.22
N GLY A 295 3.19 12.90 1.38
CA GLY A 295 3.32 13.57 2.69
C GLY A 295 1.99 14.00 3.31
N ASP A 296 0.85 13.68 2.69
CA ASP A 296 -0.47 13.91 3.28
C ASP A 296 -0.84 12.79 4.27
N ARG A 297 -0.20 12.87 5.44
CA ARG A 297 -0.39 11.92 6.53
C ARG A 297 -1.87 11.78 6.94
N ARG A 298 -2.61 12.92 6.97
CA ARG A 298 -4.00 12.93 7.41
C ARG A 298 -4.90 12.14 6.48
N LEU A 299 -4.74 12.34 5.17
CA LEU A 299 -5.50 11.61 4.16
C LEU A 299 -5.16 10.11 4.20
N ALA A 300 -3.87 9.77 4.30
CA ALA A 300 -3.42 8.38 4.41
C ALA A 300 -4.04 7.68 5.62
N GLU A 301 -3.99 8.28 6.82
CA GLU A 301 -4.58 7.74 8.05
C GLU A 301 -6.11 7.60 7.94
N CYS A 302 -6.81 8.53 7.28
CA CYS A 302 -8.24 8.45 7.03
C CYS A 302 -8.60 7.22 6.17
N MET A 303 -7.86 6.99 5.09
CA MET A 303 -8.05 5.82 4.22
C MET A 303 -7.76 4.51 4.95
N LEU A 304 -6.66 4.45 5.72
CA LEU A 304 -6.31 3.27 6.51
C LEU A 304 -7.36 2.97 7.60
N ALA A 305 -7.94 3.99 8.24
CA ALA A 305 -9.01 3.81 9.21
C ALA A 305 -10.27 3.17 8.59
N ARG A 306 -10.58 3.46 7.33
CA ARG A 306 -11.64 2.80 6.58
C ARG A 306 -11.29 1.33 6.29
N LEU A 307 -10.07 1.07 5.81
CA LEU A 307 -9.59 -0.27 5.46
C LEU A 307 -9.51 -1.22 6.68
N ARG A 308 -9.28 -0.69 7.88
CA ARG A 308 -9.35 -1.46 9.13
C ARG A 308 -10.72 -2.08 9.39
N ARG A 309 -11.79 -1.48 8.88
CA ARG A 309 -13.19 -1.98 8.98
C ARG A 309 -13.63 -2.82 7.78
N GLY A 310 -12.90 -2.72 6.65
CA GLY A 310 -13.12 -3.46 5.42
C GLY A 310 -12.16 -4.63 5.24
N VAL A 311 -11.19 -4.48 4.35
CA VAL A 311 -10.24 -5.52 3.90
C VAL A 311 -9.44 -6.21 5.01
N LEU A 312 -9.25 -5.56 6.17
CA LEU A 312 -8.58 -6.13 7.34
C LEU A 312 -9.54 -6.78 8.35
N ALA A 313 -10.83 -6.77 8.09
CA ALA A 313 -11.83 -7.54 8.84
C ALA A 313 -11.94 -8.98 8.29
N ASP A 314 -12.65 -9.85 9.03
CA ASP A 314 -12.97 -11.20 8.57
C ASP A 314 -14.06 -11.13 7.49
N GLY A 315 -13.64 -10.85 6.25
CA GLY A 315 -14.52 -10.77 5.09
C GLY A 315 -13.98 -11.58 3.91
N PRO A 316 -14.77 -11.72 2.83
CA PRO A 316 -14.34 -12.43 1.64
C PRO A 316 -13.13 -11.73 1.00
N ARG A 317 -12.14 -12.51 0.59
CA ARG A 317 -10.96 -12.00 -0.09
C ARG A 317 -11.24 -11.87 -1.58
N THR A 318 -11.38 -10.62 -2.01
CA THR A 318 -11.72 -10.29 -3.40
C THR A 318 -10.51 -10.45 -4.35
N SER A 319 -10.76 -10.29 -5.64
CA SER A 319 -9.76 -10.27 -6.71
C SER A 319 -8.65 -9.20 -6.55
N THR A 320 -8.87 -8.18 -5.72
CA THR A 320 -7.94 -7.07 -5.46
C THR A 320 -7.32 -7.12 -4.06
N TRP A 321 -7.64 -8.15 -3.27
CA TRP A 321 -7.24 -8.23 -1.87
C TRP A 321 -5.72 -8.20 -1.68
N LEU A 322 -4.95 -8.98 -2.47
CA LEU A 322 -3.48 -9.04 -2.34
C LEU A 322 -2.81 -7.70 -2.63
N VAL A 323 -3.25 -6.97 -3.65
CA VAL A 323 -2.70 -5.65 -3.97
C VAL A 323 -3.10 -4.59 -2.95
N SER A 324 -4.29 -4.73 -2.36
CA SER A 324 -4.72 -3.88 -1.23
C SER A 324 -3.83 -4.11 -0.01
N MET A 325 -3.51 -5.37 0.32
CA MET A 325 -2.61 -5.71 1.41
C MET A 325 -1.18 -5.18 1.18
N TYR A 326 -0.68 -5.25 -0.05
CA TYR A 326 0.60 -4.65 -0.42
C TYR A 326 0.61 -3.14 -0.12
N ALA A 327 -0.39 -2.41 -0.63
CA ALA A 327 -0.48 -0.97 -0.44
C ALA A 327 -0.65 -0.58 1.05
N ILE A 328 -1.41 -1.36 1.82
CA ILE A 328 -1.58 -1.16 3.27
C ILE A 328 -0.24 -1.33 4.01
N VAL A 329 0.54 -2.37 3.67
CA VAL A 329 1.85 -2.59 4.30
C VAL A 329 2.82 -1.47 3.97
N GLU A 330 2.90 -1.04 2.71
CA GLU A 330 3.76 0.08 2.32
C GLU A 330 3.33 1.41 2.99
N ALA A 331 2.02 1.68 3.07
CA ALA A 331 1.51 2.85 3.79
C ALA A 331 1.79 2.77 5.30
N ALA A 332 1.66 1.59 5.91
CA ALA A 332 1.97 1.38 7.32
C ALA A 332 3.46 1.62 7.62
N ASP A 333 4.36 1.16 6.72
CA ASP A 333 5.80 1.42 6.83
C ASP A 333 6.11 2.92 6.74
N LEU A 334 5.57 3.61 5.73
CA LEU A 334 5.76 5.05 5.54
C LEU A 334 5.24 5.89 6.72
N LEU A 335 4.20 5.43 7.40
CA LEU A 335 3.61 6.10 8.56
C LEU A 335 4.19 5.64 9.90
N GLY A 336 4.98 4.57 9.93
CA GLY A 336 5.51 3.96 11.14
C GLY A 336 4.44 3.23 11.99
N ASP A 337 3.35 2.76 11.37
CA ASP A 337 2.25 2.07 12.06
C ASP A 337 2.57 0.57 12.20
N ALA A 338 3.32 0.22 13.25
CA ALA A 338 3.74 -1.15 13.53
C ALA A 338 2.56 -2.09 13.84
N GLU A 339 1.49 -1.59 14.46
CA GLU A 339 0.30 -2.41 14.77
C GLU A 339 -0.41 -2.83 13.48
N LEU A 340 -0.62 -1.87 12.57
CA LEU A 340 -1.23 -2.13 11.28
C LEU A 340 -0.37 -3.09 10.44
N ALA A 341 0.95 -2.87 10.41
CA ALA A 341 1.89 -3.74 9.70
C ALA A 341 1.84 -5.19 10.23
N ALA A 342 1.82 -5.37 11.56
CA ALA A 342 1.71 -6.68 12.19
C ALA A 342 0.41 -7.40 11.82
N ARG A 343 -0.73 -6.68 11.87
CA ARG A 343 -2.03 -7.23 11.50
C ARG A 343 -2.09 -7.62 10.03
N ALA A 344 -1.60 -6.76 9.15
CA ALA A 344 -1.54 -7.04 7.71
C ALA A 344 -0.66 -8.25 7.41
N ALA A 345 0.51 -8.35 8.06
CA ALA A 345 1.41 -9.50 7.92
C ALA A 345 0.76 -10.82 8.35
N ALA A 346 0.04 -10.83 9.48
CA ALA A 346 -0.66 -12.02 9.96
C ALA A 346 -1.71 -12.53 8.95
N LEU A 347 -2.47 -11.62 8.34
CA LEU A 347 -3.46 -11.94 7.31
C LEU A 347 -2.81 -12.40 5.99
N LEU A 348 -1.65 -11.82 5.63
CA LEU A 348 -0.94 -12.13 4.39
C LEU A 348 -0.10 -13.41 4.46
N ALA A 349 0.31 -13.83 5.65
CA ALA A 349 1.21 -14.98 5.85
C ALA A 349 0.76 -16.28 5.16
N PRO A 350 -0.52 -16.67 5.13
CA PRO A 350 -0.97 -17.85 4.40
C PRO A 350 -0.69 -17.80 2.89
N TYR A 351 -0.61 -16.61 2.32
CA TYR A 351 -0.43 -16.35 0.88
C TYR A 351 1.01 -15.98 0.51
N ALA A 352 1.96 -16.24 1.40
CA ALA A 352 3.38 -15.88 1.22
C ALA A 352 4.00 -16.44 -0.08
N ALA A 353 3.48 -17.52 -0.62
CA ALA A 353 3.97 -18.15 -1.84
C ALA A 353 3.39 -17.56 -3.13
N LEU A 354 2.33 -16.76 -3.03
CA LEU A 354 1.65 -16.17 -4.19
C LEU A 354 2.33 -14.87 -4.63
N PRO A 355 2.25 -14.53 -5.91
CA PRO A 355 2.53 -13.19 -6.38
C PRO A 355 1.42 -12.23 -5.95
N VAL A 356 1.76 -11.01 -5.61
CA VAL A 356 0.79 -9.94 -5.37
C VAL A 356 0.23 -9.49 -6.71
N MET A 357 -0.93 -10.01 -7.07
CA MET A 357 -1.55 -9.78 -8.37
C MET A 357 -3.04 -9.44 -8.22
N THR A 358 -3.54 -8.57 -9.10
CA THR A 358 -4.99 -8.40 -9.28
C THR A 358 -5.50 -9.42 -10.28
N SER A 359 -6.69 -9.97 -10.09
CA SER A 359 -7.36 -10.63 -11.20
C SER A 359 -8.00 -9.58 -12.14
N PRO A 360 -8.02 -9.80 -13.42
CA PRO A 360 -7.52 -10.96 -14.20
C PRO A 360 -6.05 -10.85 -14.65
N GLY A 361 -5.11 -10.68 -13.75
CA GLY A 361 -3.69 -10.66 -14.09
C GLY A 361 -3.17 -9.33 -14.68
N ILE A 362 -3.88 -8.22 -14.44
CA ILE A 362 -3.59 -6.91 -15.08
C ILE A 362 -2.58 -6.05 -14.33
N VAL A 363 -2.30 -6.36 -13.07
CA VAL A 363 -1.27 -5.74 -12.23
C VAL A 363 -0.56 -6.84 -11.46
N CYS A 364 0.77 -6.75 -11.40
CA CYS A 364 1.62 -7.57 -10.54
C CYS A 364 2.60 -6.67 -9.79
N LEU A 365 2.69 -6.83 -8.47
CA LEU A 365 3.62 -6.09 -7.60
C LEU A 365 4.75 -6.98 -7.04
N GLY A 366 4.88 -8.19 -7.57
CA GLY A 366 5.91 -9.15 -7.18
C GLY A 366 5.47 -10.11 -6.07
N SER A 367 6.41 -10.71 -5.38
CA SER A 367 6.18 -11.71 -4.32
C SER A 367 5.53 -11.11 -3.08
N ALA A 368 4.54 -11.79 -2.50
CA ALA A 368 3.92 -11.41 -1.22
C ALA A 368 4.93 -11.41 -0.05
N ARG A 369 6.04 -12.14 -0.17
CA ARG A 369 7.12 -12.10 0.81
C ARG A 369 7.82 -10.75 0.89
N HIS A 370 7.75 -9.93 -0.16
CA HIS A 370 8.21 -8.54 -0.09
C HIS A 370 7.45 -7.78 1.00
N SER A 371 6.11 -7.82 0.95
CA SER A 371 5.25 -7.16 1.94
C SER A 371 5.46 -7.72 3.35
N LEU A 372 5.62 -9.05 3.51
CA LEU A 372 5.94 -9.66 4.80
C LEU A 372 7.30 -9.17 5.34
N GLY A 373 8.28 -8.99 4.46
CA GLY A 373 9.57 -8.43 4.82
C GLY A 373 9.52 -6.96 5.22
N VAL A 374 8.76 -6.14 4.49
CA VAL A 374 8.53 -4.72 4.83
C VAL A 374 7.80 -4.62 6.18
N ALA A 375 6.75 -5.40 6.40
CA ALA A 375 6.05 -5.44 7.67
C ALA A 375 6.96 -5.84 8.84
N ALA A 376 7.88 -6.80 8.62
CA ALA A 376 8.86 -7.21 9.63
C ALA A 376 9.87 -6.09 9.94
N ILE A 377 10.29 -5.28 8.95
CA ILE A 377 11.08 -4.06 9.19
C ILE A 377 10.28 -3.10 10.08
N THR A 378 9.05 -2.81 9.71
CA THR A 378 8.18 -1.85 10.41
C THR A 378 7.89 -2.27 11.86
N THR A 379 7.77 -3.58 12.11
CA THR A 379 7.56 -4.14 13.46
C THR A 379 8.85 -4.35 14.26
N GLY A 380 10.03 -4.10 13.65
CA GLY A 380 11.32 -4.18 14.34
C GLY A 380 11.91 -5.58 14.47
N ASP A 381 11.57 -6.49 13.57
CA ASP A 381 12.21 -7.81 13.45
C ASP A 381 13.06 -7.90 12.16
N PRO A 382 14.30 -7.38 12.17
CA PRO A 382 15.16 -7.39 10.99
C PRO A 382 15.62 -8.81 10.62
N GLY A 383 15.60 -9.76 11.55
CA GLY A 383 15.93 -11.16 11.28
C GLY A 383 14.88 -11.82 10.38
N LEU A 384 13.62 -11.67 10.74
CA LEU A 384 12.47 -12.13 9.96
C LEU A 384 12.37 -11.39 8.62
N ALA A 385 12.64 -10.07 8.61
CA ALA A 385 12.67 -9.27 7.40
C ALA A 385 13.69 -9.81 6.39
N VAL A 386 14.92 -10.08 6.81
CA VAL A 386 15.97 -10.66 5.95
C VAL A 386 15.53 -12.01 5.37
N ALA A 387 14.89 -12.86 6.17
CA ALA A 387 14.41 -14.18 5.70
C ALA A 387 13.36 -14.01 4.58
N HIS A 388 12.35 -13.18 4.78
CA HIS A 388 11.32 -12.93 3.78
C HIS A 388 11.87 -12.23 2.54
N LEU A 389 12.69 -11.19 2.69
CA LEU A 389 13.18 -10.40 1.55
C LEU A 389 14.18 -11.18 0.68
N ARG A 390 15.02 -12.04 1.25
CA ARG A 390 15.84 -12.97 0.45
C ARG A 390 15.00 -13.87 -0.43
N ARG A 391 13.92 -14.40 0.13
CA ARG A 391 12.99 -15.24 -0.61
C ARG A 391 12.24 -14.43 -1.66
N ALA A 392 11.80 -13.20 -1.33
CA ALA A 392 11.15 -12.30 -2.27
C ALA A 392 12.03 -11.96 -3.49
N VAL A 393 13.32 -11.69 -3.28
CA VAL A 393 14.27 -11.48 -4.38
C VAL A 393 14.32 -12.71 -5.29
N HIS A 394 14.43 -13.91 -4.72
CA HIS A 394 14.46 -15.16 -5.49
C HIS A 394 13.17 -15.38 -6.30
N GLU A 395 12.02 -15.22 -5.67
CA GLU A 395 10.72 -15.40 -6.30
C GLU A 395 10.45 -14.33 -7.38
N ASN A 396 10.85 -13.08 -7.15
CA ASN A 396 10.74 -12.02 -8.16
C ASN A 396 11.67 -12.24 -9.38
N LEU A 397 12.85 -12.81 -9.16
CA LEU A 397 13.73 -13.25 -10.26
C LEU A 397 13.07 -14.36 -11.07
N ALA A 398 12.47 -15.35 -10.40
CA ALA A 398 11.75 -16.45 -11.08
C ALA A 398 10.55 -15.94 -11.88
N LEU A 399 9.84 -14.92 -11.37
CA LEU A 399 8.77 -14.23 -12.08
C LEU A 399 9.27 -13.38 -13.27
N GLY A 400 10.56 -13.09 -13.38
CA GLY A 400 11.07 -12.08 -14.31
C GLY A 400 10.59 -10.65 -14.00
N HIS A 401 10.30 -10.37 -12.71
CA HIS A 401 9.78 -9.08 -12.27
C HIS A 401 10.90 -8.13 -11.81
N TRP A 402 11.60 -7.53 -12.76
CA TRP A 402 12.80 -6.75 -12.49
C TRP A 402 12.59 -5.56 -11.54
N PRO A 403 11.52 -4.75 -11.67
CA PRO A 403 11.27 -3.67 -10.71
C PRO A 403 11.05 -4.17 -9.27
N ALA A 404 10.34 -5.29 -9.09
CA ALA A 404 10.14 -5.87 -7.76
C ALA A 404 11.43 -6.49 -7.18
N VAL A 405 12.34 -6.99 -8.05
CA VAL A 405 13.69 -7.42 -7.62
C VAL A 405 14.45 -6.24 -7.02
N ALA A 406 14.51 -5.11 -7.73
CA ALA A 406 15.22 -3.92 -7.26
C ALA A 406 14.66 -3.40 -5.93
N LEU A 407 13.33 -3.29 -5.80
CA LEU A 407 12.70 -2.90 -4.52
C LEU A 407 13.00 -3.90 -3.40
N SER A 408 12.88 -5.21 -3.67
CA SER A 408 13.13 -6.24 -2.66
C SER A 408 14.60 -6.27 -2.23
N ARG A 409 15.55 -6.00 -3.14
CA ARG A 409 16.98 -5.85 -2.80
C ARG A 409 17.24 -4.62 -1.93
N ALA A 410 16.59 -3.49 -2.24
CA ALA A 410 16.71 -2.28 -1.44
C ALA A 410 16.23 -2.52 0.00
N ARG A 411 15.05 -3.13 0.16
CA ARG A 411 14.50 -3.50 1.48
C ARG A 411 15.36 -4.57 2.17
N LEU A 412 15.93 -5.52 1.42
CA LEU A 412 16.87 -6.51 1.97
C LEU A 412 18.14 -5.84 2.50
N GLY A 413 18.71 -4.91 1.75
CA GLY A 413 19.85 -4.13 2.19
C GLY A 413 19.56 -3.33 3.46
N GLN A 414 18.39 -2.69 3.52
CA GLN A 414 17.89 -2.02 4.73
C GLN A 414 17.77 -2.99 5.91
N ALA A 415 17.14 -4.14 5.73
CA ALA A 415 16.96 -5.14 6.79
C ALA A 415 18.30 -5.71 7.29
N LEU A 416 19.27 -5.95 6.38
CA LEU A 416 20.62 -6.36 6.74
C LEU A 416 21.35 -5.26 7.52
N ALA A 417 21.25 -4.00 7.10
CA ALA A 417 21.83 -2.88 7.81
C ALA A 417 21.25 -2.70 9.22
N LEU A 418 19.93 -2.92 9.38
CA LEU A 418 19.27 -2.89 10.69
C LEU A 418 19.69 -4.06 11.59
N ARG A 419 19.98 -5.23 11.02
CA ARG A 419 20.36 -6.43 11.76
C ARG A 419 21.85 -6.46 12.10
N ASP A 420 22.70 -6.22 11.11
CA ASP A 420 24.13 -6.46 11.17
C ASP A 420 24.95 -5.16 11.19
N GLY A 421 24.29 -4.01 11.04
CA GLY A 421 24.87 -2.68 11.02
C GLY A 421 25.02 -2.10 9.61
N PRO A 422 25.09 -0.76 9.48
CA PRO A 422 25.11 -0.07 8.17
C PRO A 422 26.40 -0.34 7.36
N ARG A 423 27.45 -0.85 8.01
CA ARG A 423 28.72 -1.22 7.39
C ARG A 423 28.80 -2.68 6.96
N ASP A 424 27.76 -3.47 7.16
CA ASP A 424 27.72 -4.85 6.70
C ASP A 424 27.93 -4.90 5.18
N GLU A 425 28.83 -5.78 4.72
CA GLU A 425 29.15 -5.94 3.29
C GLU A 425 27.94 -6.44 2.49
N GLY A 426 27.16 -7.34 3.10
CA GLY A 426 25.92 -7.86 2.50
C GLY A 426 24.88 -6.77 2.29
N ALA A 427 24.69 -5.87 3.28
CA ALA A 427 23.78 -4.73 3.19
C ALA A 427 24.21 -3.80 2.04
N ARG A 428 25.47 -3.36 2.02
CA ARG A 428 25.99 -2.48 0.98
C ARG A 428 25.89 -3.09 -0.41
N ARG A 429 26.20 -4.39 -0.53
CA ARG A 429 26.07 -5.10 -1.81
C ARG A 429 24.64 -5.10 -2.32
N GLN A 430 23.64 -5.38 -1.46
CA GLN A 430 22.25 -5.38 -1.88
C GLN A 430 21.75 -3.98 -2.26
N LEU A 431 22.14 -2.95 -1.51
CA LEU A 431 21.79 -1.56 -1.82
C LEU A 431 22.43 -1.11 -3.15
N ALA A 432 23.70 -1.45 -3.40
CA ALA A 432 24.39 -1.12 -4.63
C ALA A 432 23.75 -1.80 -5.85
N LEU A 433 23.39 -3.09 -5.74
CA LEU A 433 22.70 -3.82 -6.80
C LEU A 433 21.30 -3.21 -7.06
N ALA A 434 20.54 -2.88 -6.01
CA ALA A 434 19.25 -2.23 -6.14
C ALA A 434 19.34 -0.88 -6.86
N ALA A 435 20.33 -0.06 -6.50
CA ALA A 435 20.57 1.23 -7.15
C ALA A 435 20.93 1.07 -8.63
N GLN A 436 21.79 0.11 -8.97
CA GLN A 436 22.18 -0.17 -10.35
C GLN A 436 20.99 -0.66 -11.18
N GLU A 437 20.20 -1.60 -10.64
CA GLU A 437 18.99 -2.13 -11.29
C GLU A 437 17.96 -1.01 -11.48
N ALA A 438 17.72 -0.18 -10.46
CA ALA A 438 16.83 0.96 -10.54
C ALA A 438 17.24 1.96 -11.62
N GLN A 439 18.53 2.30 -11.69
CA GLN A 439 19.06 3.18 -12.73
C GLN A 439 18.86 2.59 -14.13
N THR A 440 19.11 1.29 -14.30
CA THR A 440 18.93 0.61 -15.59
C THR A 440 17.48 0.60 -16.04
N LEU A 441 16.55 0.49 -15.10
CA LEU A 441 15.12 0.44 -15.36
C LEU A 441 14.46 1.82 -15.41
N GLY A 442 15.18 2.90 -15.13
CA GLY A 442 14.60 4.24 -15.03
C GLY A 442 13.59 4.39 -13.90
N MET A 443 13.76 3.61 -12.82
CA MET A 443 12.88 3.64 -11.64
C MET A 443 13.52 4.38 -10.47
N HIS A 444 12.69 4.89 -9.58
CA HIS A 444 13.14 5.47 -8.33
C HIS A 444 13.01 4.44 -7.21
N VAL A 445 14.12 3.99 -6.70
CA VAL A 445 14.16 3.31 -5.41
C VAL A 445 14.46 4.39 -4.37
N PRO A 446 13.60 4.55 -3.34
CA PRO A 446 13.92 5.48 -2.26
C PRO A 446 15.33 5.16 -1.76
N ALA A 447 16.24 6.11 -1.93
CA ALA A 447 17.51 6.01 -1.23
C ALA A 447 17.12 6.00 0.24
N HIS A 448 17.26 4.86 0.91
CA HIS A 448 17.33 4.87 2.35
C HIS A 448 18.62 5.62 2.68
N VAL A 449 18.53 6.95 2.70
CA VAL A 449 19.48 7.77 3.41
C VAL A 449 19.49 7.16 4.79
N ALA A 450 20.65 6.72 5.25
CA ALA A 450 20.79 6.25 6.62
C ALA A 450 20.18 7.34 7.49
N GLU A 451 18.96 7.09 7.97
CA GLU A 451 18.21 8.09 8.72
C GLU A 451 19.02 8.33 9.95
N ARG A 452 19.44 9.58 10.13
CA ARG A 452 20.32 9.96 11.24
C ARG A 452 19.52 9.92 12.53
N VAL A 453 20.08 9.30 13.54
CA VAL A 453 19.46 9.36 14.86
C VAL A 453 19.46 10.82 15.32
N THR A 454 18.30 11.32 15.68
CA THR A 454 18.13 12.64 16.29
C THR A 454 17.73 12.50 17.74
N CYS A 455 18.12 13.48 18.56
CA CYS A 455 17.85 13.45 19.99
C CYS A 455 17.44 14.85 20.45
N ARG A 456 16.25 14.97 21.03
CA ARG A 456 15.72 16.24 21.54
C ARG A 456 15.17 16.07 22.95
N ARG A 457 15.31 17.10 23.77
CA ARG A 457 14.74 17.10 25.13
C ARG A 457 13.22 17.33 25.06
N ALA A 458 12.45 16.49 25.71
CA ALA A 458 10.99 16.58 25.82
C ALA A 458 10.61 16.53 27.31
N GLY A 459 10.65 17.68 27.97
CA GLY A 459 10.43 17.80 29.42
C GLY A 459 11.48 17.01 30.24
N PRO A 460 11.05 16.08 31.13
CA PRO A 460 11.97 15.27 31.93
C PRO A 460 12.64 14.14 31.16
N ARG A 461 12.18 13.87 29.93
CA ARG A 461 12.66 12.78 29.07
C ARG A 461 13.37 13.30 27.82
N TRP A 462 14.06 12.42 27.16
CA TRP A 462 14.60 12.62 25.83
C TRP A 462 13.78 11.85 24.80
N ARG A 463 13.44 12.52 23.71
CA ARG A 463 12.86 11.92 22.51
C ARG A 463 14.00 11.62 21.55
N VAL A 464 14.20 10.34 21.27
CA VAL A 464 15.23 9.84 20.34
C VAL A 464 14.50 9.27 19.14
N GLU A 465 14.85 9.75 17.95
CA GLU A 465 14.16 9.41 16.71
C GLU A 465 15.14 8.85 15.69
N LEU A 466 14.68 7.83 14.97
CA LEU A 466 15.33 7.26 13.78
C LEU A 466 14.23 6.97 12.75
N GLY A 467 14.10 7.83 11.75
CA GLY A 467 12.98 7.78 10.84
C GLY A 467 11.63 7.92 11.52
N ALA A 468 10.74 6.98 11.26
CA ALA A 468 9.44 6.93 11.88
C ALA A 468 9.45 6.42 13.34
N ARG A 469 10.58 5.87 13.80
CA ARG A 469 10.71 5.31 15.15
C ARG A 469 10.99 6.39 16.18
N THR A 470 10.38 6.28 17.36
CA THR A 470 10.57 7.20 18.48
C THR A 470 10.71 6.41 19.78
N ALA A 471 11.79 6.65 20.49
CA ALA A 471 12.01 6.16 21.85
C ALA A 471 12.01 7.32 22.85
N PHE A 472 11.43 7.11 24.03
CA PHE A 472 11.48 8.05 25.14
C PHE A 472 12.34 7.48 26.27
N VAL A 473 13.39 8.22 26.65
CA VAL A 473 14.37 7.79 27.68
C VAL A 473 14.50 8.86 28.72
N ASP A 474 14.59 8.46 29.98
CA ASP A 474 14.76 9.40 31.10
C ASP A 474 16.11 10.12 31.02
N HIS A 475 16.12 11.36 31.49
CA HIS A 475 17.31 12.19 31.48
C HIS A 475 18.47 11.54 32.26
N CYS A 476 19.66 11.56 31.64
CA CYS A 476 20.92 11.25 32.30
C CYS A 476 22.09 11.98 31.61
N VAL A 477 23.23 12.08 32.30
CA VAL A 477 24.43 12.75 31.74
C VAL A 477 24.86 12.15 30.40
N GLY A 478 24.73 10.84 30.22
CA GLY A 478 25.07 10.19 28.97
C GLY A 478 24.20 10.62 27.78
N MET A 479 22.94 11.03 28.03
CA MET A 479 22.06 11.59 26.99
C MET A 479 22.51 12.99 26.57
N LEU A 480 23.10 13.79 27.46
CA LEU A 480 23.68 15.08 27.06
C LEU A 480 24.89 14.90 26.14
N HIS A 481 25.79 13.98 26.48
CA HIS A 481 26.95 13.68 25.65
C HIS A 481 26.52 13.10 24.32
N LEU A 482 25.56 12.19 24.31
CA LEU A 482 25.01 11.58 23.07
C LEU A 482 24.35 12.65 22.20
N ALA A 483 23.56 13.55 22.76
CA ALA A 483 22.92 14.62 21.99
C ALA A 483 23.94 15.58 21.36
N ALA A 484 25.05 15.87 22.05
CA ALA A 484 26.14 16.67 21.50
C ALA A 484 26.82 16.00 20.30
N LEU A 485 27.04 14.68 20.37
CA LEU A 485 27.58 13.89 19.25
C LEU A 485 26.62 13.84 18.06
N LEU A 486 25.33 13.56 18.31
CA LEU A 486 24.29 13.50 17.28
C LEU A 486 24.06 14.84 16.58
N ALA A 487 24.29 15.97 17.28
CA ALA A 487 24.21 17.31 16.71
C ALA A 487 25.41 17.64 15.81
N SER A 488 26.50 16.86 15.87
CA SER A 488 27.75 17.11 15.11
C SER A 488 28.22 15.83 14.40
N PRO A 489 27.47 15.30 13.42
CA PRO A 489 27.83 14.06 12.70
C PRO A 489 29.19 14.17 12.01
N GLY A 490 29.99 13.10 12.05
CA GLY A 490 31.32 13.02 11.45
C GLY A 490 32.41 13.84 12.19
N ARG A 491 32.06 14.60 13.23
CA ARG A 491 33.02 15.39 14.02
C ARG A 491 33.50 14.60 15.23
N GLU A 492 34.79 14.52 15.42
CA GLU A 492 35.40 14.00 16.64
C GLU A 492 35.43 15.09 17.73
N ILE A 493 34.82 14.83 18.89
CA ILE A 493 34.78 15.71 20.07
C ILE A 493 35.64 15.07 21.16
N PRO A 494 36.62 15.80 21.74
CA PRO A 494 37.40 15.29 22.86
C PRO A 494 36.50 14.93 24.04
N ALA A 495 36.77 13.82 24.72
CA ALA A 495 36.00 13.38 25.87
C ALA A 495 36.07 14.42 27.04
N ALA A 496 37.18 15.15 27.15
CA ALA A 496 37.34 16.23 28.11
C ALA A 496 36.34 17.37 27.86
N ASP A 497 36.10 17.74 26.59
CA ASP A 497 35.16 18.82 26.21
C ASP A 497 33.71 18.40 26.46
N LEU A 498 33.37 17.14 26.18
CA LEU A 498 32.07 16.56 26.52
C LEU A 498 31.84 16.54 28.05
N ALA A 499 32.89 16.24 28.82
CA ALA A 499 32.83 16.25 30.29
C ALA A 499 32.67 17.66 30.86
N ALA A 500 33.26 18.67 30.24
CA ALA A 500 33.17 20.07 30.62
C ALA A 500 31.80 20.70 30.28
N GLY A 501 30.97 20.04 29.45
CA GLY A 501 29.64 20.54 29.07
C GLY A 501 29.69 21.68 28.05
N SER A 502 30.83 21.91 27.40
CA SER A 502 31.00 22.91 26.32
C SER A 502 31.29 22.24 24.98
N PRO A 503 30.33 22.08 24.08
CA PRO A 503 30.62 22.17 22.68
C PRO A 503 30.72 23.66 22.31
N ASP A 504 31.77 24.06 21.58
CA ASP A 504 31.82 25.33 20.89
C ASP A 504 30.55 25.54 20.08
N PRO A 505 29.92 26.72 20.10
CA PRO A 505 28.72 26.95 19.34
C PRO A 505 29.05 26.84 17.85
N VAL A 506 28.45 25.85 17.20
CA VAL A 506 28.33 25.84 15.74
C VAL A 506 27.65 27.14 15.33
N PRO A 507 28.15 27.90 14.33
CA PRO A 507 27.46 29.09 13.88
C PRO A 507 26.06 28.68 13.41
N ALA A 508 25.06 29.11 14.17
CA ALA A 508 23.66 28.93 13.83
C ALA A 508 23.39 29.55 12.46
N PRO A 509 22.53 28.95 11.63
CA PRO A 509 21.97 29.66 10.50
C PRO A 509 21.32 30.94 11.03
N ALA A 510 21.54 32.05 10.32
CA ALA A 510 21.25 33.43 10.68
C ALA A 510 20.00 33.65 11.56
N PRO A 511 20.07 34.52 12.56
CA PRO A 511 19.15 34.54 13.68
C PRO A 511 17.74 34.89 13.25
N VAL A 512 16.81 34.07 13.71
CA VAL A 512 15.40 34.47 13.82
C VAL A 512 15.30 35.51 14.96
N ARG A 513 15.77 36.71 14.69
CA ARG A 513 15.78 37.86 15.61
C ARG A 513 14.49 38.68 15.48
N ARG A 514 13.31 38.04 15.30
CA ARG A 514 12.03 38.76 15.12
C ARG A 514 10.82 38.15 15.78
N VAL A 515 10.95 37.42 16.88
CA VAL A 515 9.74 36.89 17.58
C VAL A 515 9.39 37.67 18.84
N LEU A 516 10.26 38.52 19.39
CA LEU A 516 10.02 39.22 20.66
C LEU A 516 9.55 40.69 20.54
N ASP A 517 9.52 41.28 19.35
CA ASP A 517 9.01 42.64 19.12
C ASP A 517 7.58 42.68 18.54
N GLY A 518 6.91 41.52 18.45
CA GLY A 518 5.56 41.38 17.96
C GLY A 518 4.51 41.23 19.10
N PRO A 519 3.21 41.17 18.74
CA PRO A 519 2.09 41.02 19.67
C PRO A 519 2.24 39.86 20.65
N ALA A 520 2.94 38.78 20.25
CA ALA A 520 3.20 37.63 21.10
C ALA A 520 4.14 37.92 22.25
N GLY A 521 5.24 38.68 22.05
CA GLY A 521 6.17 39.05 23.12
C GLY A 521 5.56 39.97 24.15
N LEU A 522 4.62 40.83 23.74
CA LEU A 522 3.82 41.65 24.62
C LEU A 522 2.84 40.81 25.47
N ALA A 523 2.19 39.83 24.86
CA ALA A 523 1.27 38.90 25.52
C ALA A 523 1.99 38.06 26.61
N TYR A 524 3.19 37.58 26.35
CA TYR A 524 4.01 36.84 27.32
C TYR A 524 4.42 37.73 28.52
N ARG A 525 4.86 38.99 28.28
CA ARG A 525 5.18 39.95 29.35
C ARG A 525 3.98 40.32 30.20
N ASN A 526 2.83 40.53 29.55
CA ASN A 526 1.59 40.83 30.27
C ASN A 526 1.13 39.64 31.13
N ARG A 527 1.27 38.41 30.62
CA ARG A 527 0.91 37.20 31.38
C ARG A 527 1.82 36.99 32.59
N LEU A 528 3.13 37.25 32.46
CA LEU A 528 4.07 37.18 33.60
C LEU A 528 3.71 38.20 34.68
N ALA A 529 3.44 39.47 34.32
CA ALA A 529 3.03 40.50 35.26
C ALA A 529 1.69 40.16 35.96
N GLN A 530 0.77 39.54 35.22
CA GLN A 530 -0.50 39.08 35.78
C GLN A 530 -0.29 37.91 36.77
N LEU A 531 0.58 36.95 36.48
CA LEU A 531 0.90 35.84 37.36
C LEU A 531 1.58 36.30 38.65
N ASP A 532 2.47 37.31 38.59
CA ASP A 532 3.07 37.90 39.79
C ASP A 532 2.03 38.56 40.68
N THR A 533 1.03 39.22 40.10
CA THR A 533 -0.09 39.81 40.84
C THR A 533 -0.98 38.72 41.47
N GLU A 534 -1.36 37.70 40.68
CA GLU A 534 -2.16 36.57 41.17
C GLU A 534 -1.46 35.81 42.34
N ILE A 535 -0.12 35.64 42.27
CA ILE A 535 0.65 34.99 43.30
C ILE A 535 0.58 35.83 44.59
N ALA A 536 0.80 37.17 44.50
CA ALA A 536 0.75 38.05 45.64
C ALA A 536 -0.65 38.09 46.29
N GLU A 537 -1.71 38.11 45.51
CA GLU A 537 -3.09 38.06 45.99
C GLU A 537 -3.42 36.73 46.70
N LEU A 538 -2.96 35.59 46.15
CA LEU A 538 -3.19 34.28 46.72
C LEU A 538 -2.36 34.07 48.02
N GLU A 539 -1.19 34.65 48.08
CA GLU A 539 -0.38 34.67 49.32
C GLU A 539 -1.04 35.52 50.41
N ALA A 540 -1.54 36.71 50.04
CA ALA A 540 -2.29 37.56 50.96
C ALA A 540 -3.59 36.91 51.46
N ALA A 541 -4.22 36.09 50.59
CA ALA A 541 -5.41 35.32 50.92
C ALA A 541 -5.15 33.99 51.65
N HIS A 542 -3.89 33.70 52.05
CA HIS A 542 -3.47 32.49 52.76
C HIS A 542 -3.83 31.17 52.00
N GLN A 543 -3.72 31.15 50.67
CA GLN A 543 -3.98 30.02 49.81
C GLN A 543 -2.69 29.41 49.21
N PRO A 544 -1.84 28.71 50.00
CA PRO A 544 -0.49 28.34 49.61
C PRO A 544 -0.45 27.33 48.43
N ARG A 545 -1.43 26.42 48.31
CA ARG A 545 -1.49 25.46 47.21
C ARG A 545 -1.72 26.16 45.87
N ARG A 546 -2.67 27.09 45.79
CA ARG A 546 -2.97 27.84 44.54
C ARG A 546 -1.83 28.79 44.18
N ALA A 547 -1.19 29.41 45.16
CA ALA A 547 0.00 30.22 44.93
C ALA A 547 1.15 29.39 44.34
N GLN A 548 1.33 28.14 44.78
CA GLN A 548 2.34 27.23 44.26
C GLN A 548 2.07 26.80 42.81
N GLU A 549 0.81 26.58 42.44
CA GLU A 549 0.41 26.30 41.05
C GLU A 549 0.72 27.49 40.12
N ARG A 550 0.44 28.73 40.56
CA ARG A 550 0.74 29.93 39.77
C ARG A 550 2.25 30.21 39.69
N ARG A 551 3.03 29.88 40.69
CA ARG A 551 4.49 29.93 40.65
C ARG A 551 5.05 28.93 39.65
N ALA A 552 4.53 27.71 39.61
CA ALA A 552 4.94 26.70 38.63
C ALA A 552 4.65 27.15 37.18
N GLU A 553 3.49 27.78 36.93
CA GLU A 553 3.13 28.35 35.62
C GLU A 553 4.08 29.50 35.23
N ARG A 554 4.40 30.40 36.18
CA ARG A 554 5.35 31.51 35.97
C ARG A 554 6.76 30.98 35.63
N ASP A 555 7.24 30.03 36.41
CA ASP A 555 8.59 29.48 36.27
C ASP A 555 8.72 28.71 34.95
N TRP A 556 7.65 28.05 34.50
CA TRP A 556 7.58 27.44 33.20
C TRP A 556 7.65 28.49 32.08
N LEU A 557 6.86 29.59 32.16
CA LEU A 557 6.88 30.69 31.18
C LEU A 557 8.25 31.38 31.12
N LEU A 558 8.93 31.56 32.27
CA LEU A 558 10.28 32.12 32.33
C LEU A 558 11.31 31.18 31.68
N ALA A 559 11.19 29.87 31.88
CA ALA A 559 12.06 28.89 31.26
C ALA A 559 11.86 28.83 29.74
N GLU A 560 10.62 28.96 29.26
CA GLU A 560 10.28 29.00 27.83
C GLU A 560 10.83 30.29 27.18
N LEU A 561 10.69 31.45 27.86
CA LEU A 561 11.26 32.72 27.40
C LEU A 561 12.80 32.71 27.40
N ALA A 562 13.42 32.11 28.39
CA ALA A 562 14.88 31.95 28.46
C ALA A 562 15.38 31.01 27.33
N SER A 563 14.64 29.96 27.04
CA SER A 563 14.88 29.05 25.90
C SER A 563 14.75 29.75 24.55
N ALA A 564 13.70 30.57 24.38
CA ALA A 564 13.43 31.33 23.16
C ALA A 564 14.40 32.51 22.94
N THR A 565 14.99 33.06 24.01
CA THR A 565 15.88 34.23 23.96
C THR A 565 17.37 33.89 24.02
N GLY A 566 17.75 32.63 24.23
CA GLY A 566 19.16 32.21 24.33
C GLY A 566 19.90 32.76 25.58
N LEU A 567 19.17 33.24 26.59
CA LEU A 567 19.71 33.89 27.81
C LEU A 567 19.89 32.92 29.00
N ALA A 568 20.08 31.62 28.75
CA ALA A 568 20.29 30.62 29.80
C ALA A 568 21.74 30.58 30.36
N SER A 569 22.49 31.67 30.33
CA SER A 569 23.88 31.70 30.83
C SER A 569 24.26 32.97 31.60
N ALA A 570 23.40 33.45 32.50
CA ALA A 570 23.82 34.57 33.36
C ALA A 570 23.15 34.55 34.76
N THR A 571 23.27 33.44 35.50
CA THR A 571 23.08 33.48 36.97
C THR A 571 23.96 32.42 37.64
N GLY A 572 25.22 32.71 37.73
CA GLY A 572 26.20 31.96 38.51
C GLY A 572 27.13 32.90 39.22
N LEU A 573 26.62 33.61 40.22
CA LEU A 573 27.42 34.37 41.20
C LEU A 573 27.21 33.73 42.56
N THR A 574 28.22 33.00 43.05
CA THR A 574 28.70 33.14 44.44
C THR A 574 30.01 32.41 44.63
N SER A 575 31.00 33.21 44.99
CA SER A 575 32.10 33.01 45.93
C SER A 575 32.70 31.62 46.16
N ALA A 576 33.96 31.48 45.86
CA ALA A 576 34.90 30.92 46.85
C ALA A 576 36.34 31.36 46.55
N THR A 577 36.90 32.16 47.40
CA THR A 577 38.31 32.42 47.58
C THR A 577 39.03 31.15 48.04
N GLY A 578 40.23 30.87 47.47
CA GLY A 578 41.09 29.80 47.99
C GLY A 578 42.30 29.52 47.13
N VAL A 579 43.35 30.29 47.27
CA VAL A 579 44.78 29.95 47.27
C VAL A 579 45.35 28.86 46.39
N GLY A 580 46.37 29.27 45.62
CA GLY A 580 47.19 28.62 44.63
C GLY A 580 47.94 27.33 45.02
N GLY A 581 48.15 26.52 44.01
CA GLY A 581 49.08 25.42 43.93
C GLY A 581 49.44 25.16 42.45
N PRO A 582 50.63 24.72 42.13
CA PRO A 582 51.12 24.62 40.74
C PRO A 582 50.44 23.52 39.93
N PRO A 583 50.42 23.61 38.58
CA PRO A 583 49.69 22.71 37.71
C PRO A 583 50.29 21.31 37.72
N ARG A 584 49.49 20.34 38.15
CA ARG A 584 49.82 18.92 37.98
C ARG A 584 49.41 18.45 36.58
N THR A 585 50.35 17.86 35.90
CA THR A 585 50.36 17.13 34.65
C THR A 585 49.01 16.66 34.09
N SER A 586 48.71 17.06 32.86
CA SER A 586 47.47 16.91 32.08
C SER A 586 47.03 15.47 31.78
N GLY A 587 47.85 14.43 31.88
CA GLY A 587 47.53 13.07 31.46
C GLY A 587 46.50 12.31 32.32
N GLY A 588 46.36 12.65 33.62
CA GLY A 588 45.42 11.95 34.52
C GLY A 588 43.98 12.47 34.47
N SER A 589 43.77 13.67 33.90
CA SER A 589 42.46 14.30 33.77
C SER A 589 41.74 13.81 32.52
N GLU A 590 42.44 13.71 31.39
CA GLU A 590 41.91 13.25 30.11
C GLU A 590 41.50 11.78 30.15
N GLU A 591 42.29 10.91 30.80
CA GLU A 591 41.98 9.48 30.93
C GLU A 591 40.76 9.24 31.85
N ARG A 592 40.58 10.06 32.90
CA ARG A 592 39.38 10.03 33.73
C ARG A 592 38.15 10.51 32.95
N ALA A 593 38.26 11.58 32.16
CA ALA A 593 37.20 12.06 31.29
C ALA A 593 36.81 11.00 30.23
N ARG A 594 37.76 10.38 29.56
CA ARG A 594 37.57 9.29 28.62
C ARG A 594 36.73 8.14 29.19
N THR A 595 37.13 7.67 30.39
CA THR A 595 36.45 6.55 31.05
C THR A 595 35.04 6.91 31.48
N ALA A 596 34.86 8.10 32.08
CA ALA A 596 33.57 8.58 32.60
C ALA A 596 32.56 8.82 31.44
N VAL A 597 32.96 9.57 30.41
CA VAL A 597 32.13 9.89 29.24
C VAL A 597 31.77 8.63 28.46
N GLY A 598 32.74 7.77 28.15
CA GLY A 598 32.48 6.53 27.43
C GLY A 598 31.52 5.59 28.18
N LYS A 599 31.64 5.52 29.54
CA LYS A 599 30.69 4.73 30.35
C LYS A 599 29.30 5.36 30.39
N ALA A 600 29.21 6.70 30.45
CA ALA A 600 27.94 7.43 30.45
C ALA A 600 27.19 7.25 29.09
N ILE A 601 27.89 7.40 27.97
CA ILE A 601 27.32 7.21 26.62
C ILE A 601 26.82 5.77 26.44
N ARG A 602 27.64 4.77 26.78
CA ARG A 602 27.23 3.35 26.64
C ARG A 602 25.98 3.04 27.45
N ARG A 603 25.88 3.53 28.69
CA ARG A 603 24.66 3.36 29.52
C ARG A 603 23.43 4.06 28.92
N ALA A 604 23.60 5.21 28.28
CA ALA A 604 22.52 5.91 27.59
C ALA A 604 22.04 5.11 26.39
N VAL A 605 22.97 4.60 25.58
CA VAL A 605 22.67 3.74 24.43
C VAL A 605 21.98 2.44 24.87
N ASP A 606 22.40 1.82 25.98
CA ASP A 606 21.75 0.63 26.51
C ASP A 606 20.30 0.91 26.98
N ARG A 607 20.05 2.06 27.58
CA ARG A 607 18.67 2.47 27.92
C ARG A 607 17.81 2.72 26.70
N ILE A 608 18.37 3.33 25.65
CA ILE A 608 17.68 3.50 24.37
C ILE A 608 17.38 2.15 23.76
N ALA A 609 18.33 1.19 23.81
CA ALA A 609 18.14 -0.15 23.27
C ALA A 609 17.07 -0.98 24.00
N ILE A 610 16.84 -0.70 25.29
CA ILE A 610 15.71 -1.29 26.04
C ILE A 610 14.38 -0.69 25.57
N ALA A 611 14.34 0.61 25.27
CA ALA A 611 13.14 1.29 24.82
C ALA A 611 12.84 1.00 23.32
N ASP A 612 13.86 0.99 22.47
CA ASP A 612 13.80 0.59 21.06
C ASP A 612 15.12 -0.08 20.64
N PRO A 613 15.12 -1.41 20.43
CA PRO A 613 16.32 -2.16 20.07
C PRO A 613 16.97 -1.72 18.76
N VAL A 614 16.18 -1.20 17.79
CA VAL A 614 16.67 -0.76 16.49
C VAL A 614 17.45 0.54 16.63
N ILE A 615 16.89 1.55 17.31
CA ILE A 615 17.58 2.82 17.58
C ILE A 615 18.86 2.56 18.40
N GLY A 616 18.75 1.70 19.42
CA GLY A 616 19.90 1.33 20.25
C GLY A 616 20.99 0.57 19.48
N GLY A 617 20.60 -0.31 18.55
CA GLY A 617 21.51 -1.03 17.64
C GLY A 617 22.27 -0.08 16.71
N GLU A 618 21.56 0.87 16.11
CA GLU A 618 22.15 1.90 15.24
C GLU A 618 23.17 2.76 16.01
N LEU A 619 22.82 3.22 17.20
CA LEU A 619 23.73 4.00 18.04
C LEU A 619 24.98 3.21 18.47
N ARG A 620 24.86 1.91 18.75
CA ARG A 620 26.03 1.05 19.04
C ARG A 620 26.97 0.93 17.85
N ALA A 621 26.42 0.90 16.63
CA ALA A 621 27.19 0.78 15.41
C ALA A 621 27.90 2.10 15.01
N THR A 622 27.25 3.24 15.27
CA THR A 622 27.62 4.56 14.75
C THR A 622 28.30 5.49 15.76
N VAL A 623 28.14 5.23 17.06
CA VAL A 623 28.78 6.04 18.12
C VAL A 623 30.10 5.39 18.57
N ARG A 624 31.18 6.11 18.41
CA ARG A 624 32.50 5.72 18.89
C ARG A 624 32.85 6.47 20.17
N THR A 625 33.43 5.75 21.13
CA THR A 625 33.86 6.32 22.40
C THR A 625 35.35 6.06 22.64
N GLY A 626 36.10 7.09 22.98
CA GLY A 626 37.55 7.05 23.20
C GLY A 626 38.06 8.32 23.84
N LEU A 627 39.33 8.69 23.63
CA LEU A 627 39.86 10.02 23.94
C LEU A 627 39.10 11.08 23.16
N ARG A 628 38.68 10.74 21.95
CA ARG A 628 37.73 11.46 21.14
C ARG A 628 36.52 10.58 20.89
N CYS A 629 35.35 11.17 20.93
CA CYS A 629 34.09 10.52 20.68
C CYS A 629 33.49 11.09 19.37
N SER A 630 32.87 10.24 18.55
CA SER A 630 32.20 10.66 17.30
C SER A 630 30.87 9.93 17.12
N TYR A 631 30.04 10.50 16.27
CA TYR A 631 28.87 9.88 15.69
C TYR A 631 29.03 9.88 14.16
N ASP A 632 29.21 8.70 13.58
CA ASP A 632 29.45 8.50 12.15
C ASP A 632 28.29 7.72 11.55
N PRO A 633 27.19 8.41 11.13
CA PRO A 633 26.01 7.76 10.56
C PRO A 633 26.21 7.15 9.18
N ASP A 634 27.28 7.53 8.43
CA ASP A 634 27.55 7.13 7.04
C ASP A 634 28.51 5.92 6.94
#